data_25bd41a694e30ff31fb435f74a3636fa
#
_entry.id   25bd41a694e30ff31fb435f74a3636fa
#
_cell.length_a   1.000
_cell.length_b   1.000
_cell.length_c   1.000
_cell.angle_alpha   90.00
_cell.angle_beta   90.00
_cell.angle_gamma   90.00
#
_symmetry.space_group_name_H-M   'P 1'
#
loop_
_entity.id
_entity.type
_entity.pdbx_description
1 polymer ?
#
loop_
_entity_poly.entity_id
_entity_poly.type
_entity_poly.pdbx_seq_one_letter_code
_entity_poly.pdbx_strand_id
1 'polypeptide(L)'
;MNEANKPTGSRSRAITGAISHEGTGDLRYKQRVRRLGARWEHAAIFLALLLPLSLVAQVAQDFSEVHIGAYDADAWNGIVFESKAYGQRVPFAIRIGSKTGTFLDGNRIFDAVSLVGPHAPDGSYSLLGWRHRPRAANITLEWSRIDETTVVGRLKAPQDVQLVLEAYSPGAGDFAGTYSVRPQEAQINGEHFVDGVFGKAAHFVVAVDRPVVGAGLFSEVNQLQKMMDAGQLASPSKENKADVVGVQLAVDSHQSHGAAGLQFAASARPGAHFVAKIGWNPAEMSQYVHRLLASGQIDSILDRKAESYAGRRPHITGLFAGAPEAIGNSLFWNSLYVPSLGLEFPSISRNWAHGFGGWVVGEWDCFFGSLLTNVEDSQQTSAGVRAILLAQSPNGVVPNVDAANGISPDRSQPPVGAYIVWKNYARNPDIEQLRWAYPRLKKWHEWWLANRGDGQAWRDGNQDGLLEWGSDRGATFSVGGRGFLVQAKWESGMDDSPMYDDVTYNPKTYTMELDDVGLNSLYALDAECLAKIAAILGHEDDNRRFQAEYDRVKSLVRQLLWNEQDGIFENRYWDGRFSKRLSPTNFYPLVAGIATTKQAKRMVREHLLNSEEFWGKYVIPTISRNDPAFQDQYYWRGDIWGPTNYLVYQAINRYGEDEVALEFAEKSYDLFMEDWQAHQRTNEQYYAWGGSAGGDVHYTWGALLCLIGMQQFIDENPWDGLRFGALQPPREGQLLGVIWKEHRYDVTIGPALTSVRRDGQTRFDADAGVVVRNYSVTPDGLSFSMRTVRTTRIETMEAKSGAVSLMVDGGPARHLPVRDGVVTFTVPAGSHSISETWGDRL
;
A
#
# COMPACT_ATOMS: atom_id res chain seq x y z
N MET A 1 4.47 -51.21 -8.17
CA MET A 1 4.12 -51.24 -9.58
C MET A 1 3.41 -49.96 -9.94
N ASN A 2 4.05 -49.22 -10.85
CA ASN A 2 3.68 -48.04 -11.62
C ASN A 2 3.36 -46.76 -10.82
N GLU A 3 4.29 -45.84 -10.75
CA GLU A 3 4.87 -44.87 -11.72
C GLU A 3 3.82 -44.00 -12.43
N ALA A 4 4.05 -42.72 -12.26
CA ALA A 4 3.82 -41.58 -13.13
C ALA A 4 2.48 -40.84 -13.04
N ASN A 5 2.52 -39.62 -12.49
CA ASN A 5 2.37 -38.43 -13.31
C ASN A 5 2.65 -37.14 -12.51
N LYS A 6 3.79 -36.52 -12.81
CA LYS A 6 4.03 -35.11 -12.48
C LYS A 6 3.40 -34.25 -13.58
N PRO A 7 2.70 -33.17 -13.26
CA PRO A 7 2.36 -32.18 -14.24
C PRO A 7 3.58 -31.27 -14.52
N THR A 8 3.94 -31.19 -15.75
CA THR A 8 4.98 -30.33 -16.30
C THR A 8 4.56 -28.87 -16.26
N GLY A 9 5.48 -28.02 -15.77
CA GLY A 9 5.30 -26.58 -15.74
C GLY A 9 5.06 -25.98 -17.13
N SER A 10 4.08 -25.10 -17.21
CA SER A 10 3.82 -24.26 -18.35
C SER A 10 4.90 -23.17 -18.46
N ARG A 11 5.74 -23.29 -19.46
CA ARG A 11 6.65 -22.22 -19.90
C ARG A 11 5.84 -21.12 -20.58
N SER A 12 5.79 -19.94 -20.01
CA SER A 12 5.40 -18.73 -20.72
C SER A 12 6.49 -18.40 -21.74
N ARG A 13 6.17 -18.51 -23.01
CA ARG A 13 7.03 -18.00 -24.10
C ARG A 13 6.80 -16.51 -24.27
N ALA A 14 7.82 -15.72 -24.03
CA ALA A 14 7.89 -14.34 -24.50
C ALA A 14 7.83 -14.33 -26.03
N ILE A 15 6.85 -13.64 -26.58
CA ILE A 15 6.77 -13.37 -28.03
C ILE A 15 7.29 -11.95 -28.22
N THR A 16 8.54 -11.83 -28.66
CA THR A 16 9.08 -10.61 -29.25
C THR A 16 8.58 -10.53 -30.67
N GLY A 17 7.59 -9.71 -30.92
CA GLY A 17 7.15 -9.35 -32.26
C GLY A 17 7.63 -7.94 -32.58
N ALA A 18 8.64 -7.84 -33.49
CA ALA A 18 9.05 -6.58 -34.10
C ALA A 18 7.93 -6.09 -35.02
N ILE A 19 7.41 -4.91 -34.78
CA ILE A 19 6.50 -4.19 -35.69
C ILE A 19 7.28 -3.01 -36.26
N SER A 20 7.63 -3.10 -37.53
CA SER A 20 8.04 -1.98 -38.36
C SER A 20 6.83 -1.09 -38.63
N HIS A 21 6.91 0.19 -38.29
CA HIS A 21 5.95 1.20 -38.73
C HIS A 21 6.62 2.18 -39.67
N GLU A 22 6.32 2.05 -40.94
CA GLU A 22 6.26 3.17 -41.88
C GLU A 22 4.87 3.81 -41.74
N GLY A 23 4.84 5.10 -41.54
CA GLY A 23 3.60 5.90 -41.47
C GLY A 23 3.89 7.38 -41.48
N THR A 24 4.01 7.93 -42.68
CA THR A 24 4.09 9.36 -42.96
C THR A 24 2.83 10.08 -42.52
N GLY A 25 2.96 11.11 -41.67
CA GLY A 25 1.84 11.98 -41.33
C GLY A 25 2.22 13.08 -40.37
N ASP A 26 2.39 14.22 -40.90
CA ASP A 26 2.13 15.57 -40.40
C ASP A 26 3.31 16.46 -39.99
N LEU A 27 3.88 17.04 -41.02
CA LEU A 27 4.87 18.15 -40.98
C LEU A 27 4.26 19.54 -40.75
N ARG A 28 3.01 19.67 -40.31
CA ARG A 28 2.34 21.00 -40.20
C ARG A 28 2.26 21.63 -38.81
N TYR A 29 2.61 20.90 -37.77
CA TYR A 29 2.54 21.45 -36.41
C TYR A 29 3.85 22.11 -35.94
N LYS A 30 4.99 21.74 -36.53
CA LYS A 30 6.30 22.31 -36.14
C LYS A 30 6.64 23.68 -36.75
N GLN A 31 5.85 24.22 -37.64
CA GLN A 31 6.15 25.54 -38.25
C GLN A 31 5.43 26.73 -37.59
N ARG A 32 4.51 26.49 -36.62
CA ARG A 32 3.79 27.60 -35.96
C ARG A 32 4.43 28.11 -34.66
N VAL A 33 5.34 27.36 -34.09
CA VAL A 33 6.02 27.72 -32.82
C VAL A 33 7.30 28.54 -33.07
N ARG A 34 7.87 28.51 -34.29
CA ARG A 34 9.13 29.22 -34.60
C ARG A 34 8.97 30.70 -34.98
N ARG A 35 7.77 31.28 -35.01
CA ARG A 35 7.57 32.71 -35.38
C ARG A 35 7.21 33.66 -34.23
N LEU A 36 7.16 33.19 -32.99
CA LEU A 36 6.91 34.02 -31.78
C LEU A 36 8.13 34.19 -30.87
N GLY A 37 9.26 33.51 -31.15
CA GLY A 37 10.50 33.51 -30.32
C GLY A 37 11.49 34.68 -30.58
N ALA A 38 11.29 35.48 -31.64
CA ALA A 38 12.34 36.39 -32.12
C ALA A 38 12.15 37.88 -31.72
N ARG A 39 11.32 38.19 -30.71
CA ARG A 39 11.11 39.58 -30.24
C ARG A 39 11.29 39.85 -28.75
N TRP A 40 11.81 38.87 -27.97
CA TRP A 40 11.99 39.02 -26.52
C TRP A 40 13.44 38.87 -26.05
N GLU A 41 14.37 38.60 -26.96
CA GLU A 41 15.80 38.38 -26.58
C GLU A 41 16.58 39.66 -26.21
N HIS A 42 16.04 40.85 -26.47
CA HIS A 42 16.74 42.12 -26.14
C HIS A 42 16.21 42.81 -24.89
N ALA A 43 15.10 42.33 -24.28
CA ALA A 43 14.56 42.89 -23.02
C ALA A 43 15.03 42.11 -21.77
N ALA A 44 15.44 40.85 -21.90
CA ALA A 44 15.88 40.01 -20.77
C ALA A 44 17.33 40.28 -20.33
N ILE A 45 18.17 40.83 -21.20
CA ILE A 45 19.59 41.10 -20.89
C ILE A 45 19.77 42.36 -20.02
N PHE A 46 18.83 43.30 -20.04
CA PHE A 46 18.92 44.54 -19.23
C PHE A 46 18.28 44.44 -17.85
N LEU A 47 17.44 43.41 -17.57
CA LEU A 47 16.87 43.21 -16.23
C LEU A 47 17.72 42.32 -15.33
N ALA A 48 18.65 41.54 -15.88
CA ALA A 48 19.56 40.66 -15.12
C ALA A 48 20.72 41.37 -14.43
N LEU A 49 20.92 42.67 -14.70
CA LEU A 49 22.06 43.45 -14.13
C LEU A 49 21.68 44.32 -12.91
N LEU A 50 20.43 44.26 -12.43
CA LEU A 50 19.97 45.05 -11.27
C LEU A 50 19.35 44.26 -10.13
N LEU A 51 19.50 42.95 -10.12
CA LEU A 51 19.14 42.14 -8.93
C LEU A 51 20.28 42.22 -7.92
N PRO A 52 20.03 42.55 -6.65
CA PRO A 52 21.07 42.61 -5.62
C PRO A 52 21.68 41.22 -5.43
N LEU A 53 22.99 41.16 -5.25
CA LEU A 53 23.78 39.95 -5.02
C LEU A 53 23.23 39.03 -3.89
N SER A 54 22.36 39.56 -3.02
CA SER A 54 21.65 38.83 -1.99
C SER A 54 20.57 37.85 -2.54
N LEU A 55 19.96 38.14 -3.71
CA LEU A 55 18.99 37.26 -4.33
C LEU A 55 19.67 36.08 -5.06
N VAL A 56 20.86 36.28 -5.59
CA VAL A 56 21.67 35.24 -6.24
C VAL A 56 22.21 34.22 -5.21
N ALA A 57 22.50 34.68 -3.99
CA ALA A 57 22.94 33.81 -2.89
C ALA A 57 21.76 32.97 -2.31
N GLN A 58 20.53 33.47 -2.38
CA GLN A 58 19.34 32.77 -1.88
C GLN A 58 18.83 31.69 -2.87
N VAL A 59 19.09 31.87 -4.16
CA VAL A 59 18.75 30.86 -5.21
C VAL A 59 19.76 29.70 -5.23
N ALA A 60 20.91 29.82 -4.57
CA ALA A 60 21.93 28.76 -4.53
C ALA A 60 21.73 27.73 -3.42
N GLN A 61 20.66 27.80 -2.64
CA GLN A 61 20.39 26.91 -1.51
C GLN A 61 19.19 25.96 -1.69
N ASP A 62 18.50 25.98 -2.81
CA ASP A 62 17.33 25.13 -3.01
C ASP A 62 17.66 23.72 -3.56
N PHE A 63 18.25 22.89 -2.69
CA PHE A 63 17.92 21.47 -2.62
C PHE A 63 16.64 21.34 -1.77
N SER A 64 15.57 22.00 -2.18
CA SER A 64 14.40 22.17 -1.32
C SER A 64 13.56 20.90 -1.12
N GLU A 65 13.77 19.86 -1.92
CA GLU A 65 13.12 18.56 -1.73
C GLU A 65 14.11 17.45 -2.12
N VAL A 66 14.76 16.86 -1.13
CA VAL A 66 15.59 15.67 -1.31
C VAL A 66 14.79 14.46 -0.85
N HIS A 67 14.57 13.52 -1.77
CA HIS A 67 13.98 12.22 -1.46
C HIS A 67 15.10 11.17 -1.32
N ILE A 68 15.15 10.46 -0.20
CA ILE A 68 16.05 9.33 0.01
C ILE A 68 15.29 8.28 0.82
N GLY A 69 15.21 7.06 0.32
CA GLY A 69 14.72 5.98 1.15
C GLY A 69 13.80 4.97 0.48
N ALA A 70 13.24 5.29 -0.70
CA ALA A 70 12.46 4.33 -1.44
C ALA A 70 13.33 3.50 -2.38
N TYR A 71 12.76 2.42 -2.87
CA TYR A 71 13.41 1.53 -3.77
C TYR A 71 13.07 1.85 -5.23
N ASP A 72 14.01 1.53 -6.12
CA ASP A 72 13.74 1.40 -7.54
C ASP A 72 13.15 0.01 -7.82
N ALA A 73 12.24 -0.09 -8.77
CA ALA A 73 11.64 -1.37 -9.18
C ALA A 73 12.68 -2.36 -9.72
N ASP A 74 13.72 -1.86 -10.40
CA ASP A 74 14.81 -2.67 -10.97
C ASP A 74 15.91 -3.03 -9.96
N ALA A 75 15.77 -2.60 -8.70
CA ALA A 75 16.78 -2.83 -7.67
C ALA A 75 16.14 -3.16 -6.32
N TRP A 76 15.73 -4.40 -6.12
CA TRP A 76 15.03 -4.87 -4.92
C TRP A 76 15.71 -4.54 -3.58
N ASN A 77 17.00 -4.29 -3.55
CA ASN A 77 17.77 -3.78 -2.42
C ASN A 77 18.36 -2.39 -2.68
N GLY A 78 17.89 -1.71 -3.74
CA GLY A 78 18.40 -0.41 -4.15
C GLY A 78 17.88 0.73 -3.28
N ILE A 79 18.63 1.83 -3.25
CA ILE A 79 18.27 3.05 -2.54
C ILE A 79 18.28 4.17 -3.56
N VAL A 80 17.17 4.90 -3.66
CA VAL A 80 17.03 6.04 -4.57
C VAL A 80 17.35 7.33 -3.84
N PHE A 81 18.11 8.19 -4.50
CA PHE A 81 18.46 9.54 -4.09
C PHE A 81 17.94 10.49 -5.17
N GLU A 82 17.05 11.37 -4.82
CA GLU A 82 16.57 12.39 -5.75
C GLU A 82 16.65 13.77 -5.11
N SER A 83 17.04 14.76 -5.91
CA SER A 83 16.87 16.15 -5.53
C SER A 83 16.08 16.88 -6.61
N LYS A 84 15.30 17.88 -6.21
CA LYS A 84 14.77 18.89 -7.11
C LYS A 84 15.75 20.04 -7.18
N ALA A 85 16.43 20.14 -8.32
CA ALA A 85 17.36 21.21 -8.60
C ALA A 85 16.76 22.07 -9.71
N TYR A 86 16.48 23.35 -9.42
CA TYR A 86 15.90 24.29 -10.39
C TYR A 86 14.60 23.80 -11.07
N GLY A 87 13.77 23.09 -10.32
CA GLY A 87 12.50 22.52 -10.86
C GLY A 87 12.65 21.22 -11.63
N GLN A 88 13.89 20.72 -11.79
CA GLN A 88 14.14 19.43 -12.44
C GLN A 88 14.47 18.37 -11.37
N ARG A 89 14.03 17.14 -11.63
CA ARG A 89 14.34 15.98 -10.80
C ARG A 89 15.65 15.37 -11.24
N VAL A 90 16.52 15.07 -10.28
CA VAL A 90 17.86 14.50 -10.51
C VAL A 90 17.99 13.25 -9.67
N PRO A 91 17.60 12.06 -10.21
CA PRO A 91 17.66 10.82 -9.49
C PRO A 91 19.03 10.13 -9.67
N PHE A 92 19.54 9.58 -8.56
CA PHE A 92 20.63 8.61 -8.53
C PHE A 92 20.18 7.42 -7.70
N ALA A 93 20.72 6.23 -7.97
CA ALA A 93 20.44 5.05 -7.17
C ALA A 93 21.69 4.23 -6.91
N ILE A 94 21.69 3.47 -5.82
CA ILE A 94 22.66 2.42 -5.56
C ILE A 94 21.95 1.10 -5.33
N ARG A 95 22.63 -0.01 -5.68
CA ARG A 95 22.22 -1.37 -5.33
C ARG A 95 23.42 -2.25 -5.04
N ILE A 96 23.17 -3.37 -4.37
CA ILE A 96 24.20 -4.31 -3.96
C ILE A 96 23.96 -5.65 -4.66
N GLY A 97 24.98 -6.21 -5.28
CA GLY A 97 24.94 -7.51 -5.94
C GLY A 97 26.06 -8.43 -5.44
N SER A 98 25.96 -9.70 -5.81
CA SER A 98 26.97 -10.71 -5.51
C SER A 98 27.36 -11.51 -6.75
N LYS A 99 28.59 -12.05 -6.75
CA LYS A 99 29.18 -12.79 -7.90
C LYS A 99 28.36 -14.00 -8.37
N THR A 100 27.48 -14.55 -7.56
CA THR A 100 26.75 -15.78 -7.88
C THR A 100 25.25 -15.54 -8.15
N GLY A 101 24.95 -14.41 -8.68
CA GLY A 101 23.62 -14.10 -9.14
C GLY A 101 22.86 -13.32 -8.11
N THR A 102 22.58 -12.20 -8.44
CA THR A 102 21.34 -11.55 -8.23
C THR A 102 21.50 -10.05 -8.07
N PHE A 103 21.87 -9.42 -9.15
CA PHE A 103 21.06 -8.32 -9.58
C PHE A 103 19.91 -8.96 -10.36
N LEU A 104 18.75 -8.98 -9.79
CA LEU A 104 17.46 -9.09 -10.42
C LEU A 104 17.28 -9.90 -11.72
N ASP A 105 16.99 -11.12 -11.59
CA ASP A 105 16.07 -11.81 -12.51
C ASP A 105 14.72 -11.86 -11.75
N GLY A 106 13.68 -11.17 -12.21
CA GLY A 106 12.42 -10.94 -11.52
C GLY A 106 11.76 -12.17 -10.89
N ASN A 107 12.03 -13.37 -11.41
CA ASN A 107 11.53 -14.64 -10.86
C ASN A 107 12.42 -15.26 -9.77
N ARG A 108 13.62 -14.72 -9.50
CA ARG A 108 14.57 -15.30 -8.54
C ARG A 108 14.76 -14.52 -7.25
N ILE A 109 14.27 -13.28 -7.20
CA ILE A 109 14.37 -12.40 -6.04
C ILE A 109 13.72 -13.04 -4.82
N PHE A 110 12.54 -13.59 -5.02
CA PHE A 110 11.66 -14.05 -3.96
C PHE A 110 12.20 -15.26 -3.21
N ASP A 111 12.93 -16.13 -3.91
CA ASP A 111 13.64 -17.24 -3.30
C ASP A 111 14.94 -16.80 -2.60
N ALA A 112 15.44 -15.62 -2.91
CA ALA A 112 16.68 -15.10 -2.37
C ALA A 112 16.47 -14.30 -1.08
N VAL A 113 15.40 -13.52 -0.96
CA VAL A 113 15.09 -12.74 0.24
C VAL A 113 14.85 -13.69 1.42
N SER A 114 15.62 -13.52 2.49
CA SER A 114 15.55 -14.37 3.69
C SER A 114 15.12 -13.61 4.95
N LEU A 115 15.10 -12.28 4.87
CA LEU A 115 14.71 -11.40 5.96
C LEU A 115 14.20 -10.08 5.38
N VAL A 116 12.94 -9.77 5.64
CA VAL A 116 12.39 -8.44 5.49
C VAL A 116 12.26 -7.84 6.89
N GLY A 117 13.31 -7.14 7.31
CA GLY A 117 13.38 -6.53 8.63
C GLY A 117 12.65 -5.17 8.68
N PRO A 118 12.87 -4.40 9.74
CA PRO A 118 12.29 -3.06 9.85
C PRO A 118 12.66 -2.16 8.67
N HIS A 119 11.65 -1.48 8.12
CA HIS A 119 11.78 -0.47 7.06
C HIS A 119 11.03 0.77 7.49
N ALA A 120 11.76 1.83 7.84
CA ALA A 120 11.17 3.10 8.19
C ALA A 120 10.76 3.85 6.92
N PRO A 121 9.49 4.33 6.81
CA PRO A 121 9.00 5.01 5.61
C PRO A 121 9.77 6.30 5.30
N ASP A 122 10.35 6.96 6.31
CA ASP A 122 11.18 8.16 6.15
C ASP A 122 12.66 7.86 5.83
N GLY A 123 13.01 6.61 5.55
CA GLY A 123 14.38 6.18 5.30
C GLY A 123 15.32 6.26 6.50
N SER A 124 14.79 6.52 7.71
CA SER A 124 15.63 6.65 8.92
C SER A 124 16.27 5.34 9.36
N TYR A 125 15.75 4.19 8.93
CA TYR A 125 16.34 2.87 9.14
C TYR A 125 15.73 1.82 8.23
N SER A 126 16.56 0.93 7.68
CA SER A 126 16.10 -0.24 6.92
C SER A 126 17.04 -1.43 7.12
N LEU A 127 16.45 -2.63 7.18
CA LEU A 127 17.15 -3.91 7.29
C LEU A 127 16.58 -4.91 6.28
N LEU A 128 17.45 -5.46 5.44
CA LEU A 128 17.12 -6.49 4.47
C LEU A 128 18.16 -7.61 4.52
N GLY A 129 17.71 -8.86 4.33
CA GLY A 129 18.60 -10.01 4.25
C GLY A 129 18.27 -10.90 3.07
N TRP A 130 19.30 -11.51 2.47
CA TRP A 130 19.12 -12.46 1.38
C TRP A 130 20.12 -13.62 1.45
N ARG A 131 19.77 -14.72 0.80
CA ARG A 131 20.60 -15.92 0.71
C ARG A 131 21.56 -15.82 -0.46
N HIS A 132 22.82 -15.93 -0.18
CA HIS A 132 23.86 -16.06 -1.20
C HIS A 132 23.96 -17.54 -1.62
N ARG A 133 23.53 -17.89 -2.82
CA ARG A 133 23.74 -19.22 -3.41
C ARG A 133 25.17 -19.32 -4.00
N PRO A 134 25.87 -20.46 -3.92
CA PRO A 134 25.44 -21.82 -3.53
C PRO A 134 25.69 -22.19 -2.06
N ARG A 135 26.19 -21.32 -1.22
CA ARG A 135 26.66 -21.65 0.14
C ARG A 135 25.72 -21.32 1.29
N ALA A 136 24.46 -21.01 1.02
CA ALA A 136 23.43 -20.69 2.02
C ALA A 136 23.85 -19.60 3.05
N ALA A 137 24.78 -18.73 2.70
CA ALA A 137 25.20 -17.63 3.55
C ALA A 137 24.19 -16.49 3.45
N ASN A 138 23.68 -16.02 4.58
CA ASN A 138 22.82 -14.85 4.63
C ASN A 138 23.67 -13.58 4.59
N ILE A 139 23.44 -12.73 3.61
CA ILE A 139 23.97 -11.38 3.55
C ILE A 139 22.89 -10.45 4.14
N THR A 140 23.28 -9.51 4.97
CA THR A 140 22.39 -8.45 5.48
C THR A 140 22.88 -7.09 5.03
N LEU A 141 21.94 -6.24 4.65
CA LEU A 141 22.12 -4.84 4.38
C LEU A 141 21.30 -4.05 5.39
N GLU A 142 21.98 -3.24 6.17
CA GLU A 142 21.37 -2.21 7.00
C GLU A 142 21.75 -0.85 6.45
N TRP A 143 20.80 0.09 6.38
CA TRP A 143 21.09 1.45 5.98
C TRP A 143 20.20 2.45 6.70
N SER A 144 20.66 3.68 6.77
CA SER A 144 19.93 4.78 7.39
C SER A 144 20.24 6.09 6.70
N ARG A 145 19.22 6.86 6.43
CA ARG A 145 19.30 8.29 6.15
C ARG A 145 19.71 9.03 7.43
N ILE A 146 20.84 9.72 7.43
CA ILE A 146 21.37 10.43 8.61
C ILE A 146 21.13 11.93 8.56
N ASP A 147 21.02 12.49 7.37
CA ASP A 147 20.57 13.86 7.08
C ASP A 147 19.84 13.87 5.73
N GLU A 148 19.40 15.05 5.28
CA GLU A 148 18.61 15.20 4.05
C GLU A 148 19.33 14.72 2.78
N THR A 149 20.65 14.63 2.79
CA THR A 149 21.48 14.35 1.62
C THR A 149 22.39 13.13 1.75
N THR A 150 22.38 12.44 2.90
CA THR A 150 23.37 11.42 3.24
C THR A 150 22.74 10.12 3.76
N VAL A 151 23.19 9.01 3.20
CA VAL A 151 22.89 7.66 3.68
C VAL A 151 24.19 6.99 4.12
N VAL A 152 24.12 6.27 5.23
CA VAL A 152 25.14 5.31 5.67
C VAL A 152 24.59 3.90 5.64
N GLY A 153 25.43 2.93 5.34
CA GLY A 153 25.02 1.53 5.36
C GLY A 153 26.10 0.57 5.80
N ARG A 154 25.65 -0.61 6.21
CA ARG A 154 26.45 -1.73 6.70
C ARG A 154 26.05 -3.03 6.02
N LEU A 155 27.04 -3.74 5.50
CA LEU A 155 26.88 -5.05 4.87
C LEU A 155 27.59 -6.11 5.71
N LYS A 156 26.90 -7.17 6.10
CA LYS A 156 27.44 -8.31 6.82
C LYS A 156 27.19 -9.61 6.07
N ALA A 157 28.17 -10.49 6.05
CA ALA A 157 28.06 -11.84 5.52
C ALA A 157 28.75 -12.82 6.50
N PRO A 158 28.23 -14.05 6.71
CA PRO A 158 28.79 -15.01 7.67
C PRO A 158 30.21 -15.48 7.33
N GLN A 159 30.62 -15.31 6.07
CA GLN A 159 31.97 -15.62 5.54
C GLN A 159 32.32 -14.56 4.51
N ASP A 160 33.60 -14.50 4.08
CA ASP A 160 33.99 -13.55 3.04
C ASP A 160 33.24 -13.80 1.73
N VAL A 161 32.45 -12.81 1.33
CA VAL A 161 31.67 -12.82 0.10
C VAL A 161 32.08 -11.63 -0.74
N GLN A 162 32.30 -11.85 -2.03
CA GLN A 162 32.51 -10.79 -2.98
C GLN A 162 31.19 -10.13 -3.32
N LEU A 163 31.08 -8.83 -3.02
CA LEU A 163 29.93 -7.99 -3.33
C LEU A 163 30.32 -6.93 -4.34
N VAL A 164 29.33 -6.41 -5.04
CA VAL A 164 29.45 -5.23 -5.88
C VAL A 164 28.44 -4.20 -5.43
N LEU A 165 28.89 -2.99 -5.13
CA LEU A 165 28.05 -1.80 -5.04
C LEU A 165 28.03 -1.16 -6.45
N GLU A 166 26.83 -1.03 -6.99
CA GLU A 166 26.56 -0.35 -8.24
C GLU A 166 25.85 0.96 -7.99
N ALA A 167 26.30 2.03 -8.66
CA ALA A 167 25.58 3.29 -8.75
C ALA A 167 25.09 3.48 -10.20
N TYR A 168 23.85 3.95 -10.35
CA TYR A 168 23.17 4.10 -11.63
C TYR A 168 22.08 5.18 -11.57
N SER A 169 21.54 5.56 -12.74
CA SER A 169 20.37 6.45 -12.84
C SER A 169 19.10 5.61 -12.96
N PRO A 170 18.16 5.70 -12.00
CA PRO A 170 16.91 4.94 -12.02
C PRO A 170 15.89 5.51 -13.00
N GLY A 171 15.08 4.64 -13.57
CA GLY A 171 13.98 4.99 -14.45
C GLY A 171 14.35 5.04 -15.93
N ALA A 172 13.40 4.66 -16.79
CA ALA A 172 13.49 4.81 -18.24
C ALA A 172 13.10 6.25 -18.59
N GLY A 173 14.03 7.08 -19.01
CA GLY A 173 13.67 8.41 -19.48
C GLY A 173 14.79 9.44 -19.38
N ASP A 174 14.46 10.67 -19.50
CA ASP A 174 15.25 11.86 -19.79
C ASP A 174 16.41 12.23 -18.82
N PHE A 175 16.85 11.31 -17.96
CA PHE A 175 17.89 11.56 -16.96
C PHE A 175 19.18 10.83 -17.31
N ALA A 176 20.06 11.50 -18.03
CA ALA A 176 21.40 10.99 -18.33
C ALA A 176 22.39 11.48 -17.28
N GLY A 177 22.85 10.57 -16.41
CA GLY A 177 23.97 10.82 -15.51
C GLY A 177 25.28 10.33 -16.13
N THR A 178 26.38 11.01 -15.85
CA THR A 178 27.75 10.49 -16.13
C THR A 178 28.34 9.95 -14.83
N TYR A 179 29.02 8.81 -14.91
CA TYR A 179 29.67 8.19 -13.76
C TYR A 179 31.18 8.09 -13.96
N SER A 180 31.92 8.17 -12.88
CA SER A 180 33.34 7.91 -12.82
C SER A 180 33.69 7.05 -11.61
N VAL A 181 34.72 6.23 -11.72
CA VAL A 181 35.16 5.33 -10.64
C VAL A 181 36.60 5.68 -10.25
N ARG A 182 36.86 5.77 -8.95
CA ARG A 182 38.19 5.94 -8.34
C ARG A 182 38.52 4.72 -7.49
N PRO A 183 39.02 3.64 -8.08
CA PRO A 183 39.21 2.36 -7.36
C PRO A 183 40.13 2.46 -6.14
N GLN A 184 41.20 3.31 -6.20
CA GLN A 184 42.12 3.50 -5.08
C GLN A 184 41.46 4.20 -3.89
N GLU A 185 40.47 5.05 -4.15
CA GLU A 185 39.67 5.74 -3.15
C GLU A 185 38.42 4.93 -2.77
N ALA A 186 38.23 3.78 -3.41
CA ALA A 186 37.02 2.95 -3.26
C ALA A 186 35.71 3.77 -3.46
N GLN A 187 35.68 4.65 -4.47
CA GLN A 187 34.66 5.66 -4.68
C GLN A 187 34.09 5.64 -6.10
N ILE A 188 32.78 5.87 -6.21
CA ILE A 188 32.06 6.23 -7.43
C ILE A 188 31.57 7.65 -7.31
N ASN A 189 31.69 8.44 -8.38
CA ASN A 189 31.04 9.73 -8.55
C ASN A 189 30.01 9.65 -9.67
N GLY A 190 28.83 10.24 -9.44
CA GLY A 190 27.82 10.51 -10.46
C GLY A 190 27.68 12.01 -10.65
N GLU A 191 27.35 12.42 -11.86
CA GLU A 191 27.10 13.81 -12.22
C GLU A 191 25.91 13.88 -13.17
N HIS A 192 25.01 14.79 -12.90
CA HIS A 192 23.83 15.05 -13.75
C HIS A 192 23.75 16.55 -14.05
N PHE A 193 23.77 16.91 -15.31
CA PHE A 193 23.64 18.29 -15.75
C PHE A 193 22.19 18.75 -15.64
N VAL A 194 21.97 19.89 -15.01
CA VAL A 194 20.66 20.53 -14.89
C VAL A 194 20.43 21.40 -16.13
N ASP A 195 19.46 21.03 -16.95
CA ASP A 195 19.12 21.74 -18.19
C ASP A 195 18.78 23.23 -17.94
N GLY A 196 19.29 24.10 -18.79
CA GLY A 196 19.02 25.53 -18.73
C GLY A 196 19.85 26.31 -17.69
N VAL A 197 20.71 25.64 -16.90
CA VAL A 197 21.58 26.30 -15.92
C VAL A 197 23.03 26.03 -16.25
N PHE A 198 23.68 26.99 -16.91
CA PHE A 198 25.06 26.87 -17.36
C PHE A 198 26.01 26.54 -16.18
N GLY A 199 26.78 25.43 -16.33
CA GLY A 199 27.87 25.05 -15.44
C GLY A 199 27.44 24.50 -14.08
N LYS A 200 26.17 24.10 -13.91
CA LYS A 200 25.71 23.46 -12.68
C LYS A 200 25.26 22.03 -12.93
N ALA A 201 25.82 21.11 -12.17
CA ALA A 201 25.45 19.72 -12.13
C ALA A 201 25.14 19.31 -10.69
N ALA A 202 24.14 18.45 -10.51
CA ALA A 202 23.98 17.72 -9.27
C ALA A 202 24.99 16.57 -9.24
N HIS A 203 25.64 16.37 -8.12
CA HIS A 203 26.66 15.36 -7.93
C HIS A 203 26.20 14.30 -6.94
N PHE A 204 26.64 13.09 -7.16
CA PHE A 204 26.48 11.94 -6.28
C PHE A 204 27.84 11.34 -5.99
N VAL A 205 28.10 11.02 -4.72
CA VAL A 205 29.34 10.37 -4.28
C VAL A 205 28.95 9.18 -3.40
N VAL A 206 29.47 8.00 -3.73
CA VAL A 206 29.38 6.83 -2.86
C VAL A 206 30.75 6.18 -2.72
N ALA A 207 31.13 5.83 -1.48
CA ALA A 207 32.38 5.11 -1.21
C ALA A 207 32.16 3.99 -0.18
N VAL A 208 33.08 3.03 -0.20
CA VAL A 208 33.13 1.88 0.73
C VAL A 208 34.42 1.88 1.53
N ASP A 209 34.38 1.30 2.75
CA ASP A 209 35.55 1.20 3.65
C ASP A 209 36.43 -0.05 3.36
N ARG A 210 36.26 -0.70 2.21
CA ARG A 210 36.95 -1.95 1.84
C ARG A 210 37.83 -1.74 0.63
N PRO A 211 38.96 -2.49 0.55
CA PRO A 211 39.77 -2.52 -0.66
C PRO A 211 38.93 -3.02 -1.85
N VAL A 212 39.03 -2.27 -2.94
CA VAL A 212 38.37 -2.62 -4.20
C VAL A 212 39.20 -3.65 -4.95
N VAL A 213 38.60 -4.78 -5.31
CA VAL A 213 39.24 -5.87 -6.06
C VAL A 213 38.85 -5.89 -7.54
N GLY A 214 37.82 -5.12 -7.91
CA GLY A 214 37.38 -4.90 -9.29
C GLY A 214 36.54 -3.64 -9.39
N ALA A 215 36.60 -2.97 -10.53
CA ALA A 215 35.80 -1.79 -10.82
C ALA A 215 35.43 -1.72 -12.31
N GLY A 216 34.35 -1.03 -12.66
CA GLY A 216 33.94 -0.88 -14.05
C GLY A 216 32.92 0.23 -14.25
N LEU A 217 32.87 0.70 -15.52
CA LEU A 217 31.84 1.61 -16.04
C LEU A 217 31.04 0.88 -17.11
N PHE A 218 29.74 1.08 -17.14
CA PHE A 218 28.80 0.34 -17.98
C PHE A 218 27.85 1.30 -18.70
N SER A 219 27.55 1.01 -19.96
CA SER A 219 26.54 1.76 -20.72
C SER A 219 25.11 1.41 -20.32
N GLU A 220 24.91 0.21 -19.77
CA GLU A 220 23.61 -0.28 -19.31
C GLU A 220 23.76 -0.94 -17.93
N VAL A 221 22.75 -0.78 -17.08
CA VAL A 221 22.69 -1.38 -15.74
C VAL A 221 22.90 -2.89 -15.74
N ASN A 222 22.36 -3.59 -16.75
CA ASN A 222 22.46 -5.05 -16.86
C ASN A 222 23.82 -5.58 -17.39
N GLN A 223 24.70 -4.72 -17.91
CA GLN A 223 26.04 -5.15 -18.38
C GLN A 223 26.92 -5.56 -17.19
N LEU A 224 26.82 -4.88 -16.07
CA LEU A 224 27.57 -5.21 -14.87
C LEU A 224 27.30 -6.65 -14.44
N GLN A 225 26.05 -7.09 -14.42
CA GLN A 225 25.71 -8.46 -14.06
C GLN A 225 26.36 -9.48 -15.00
N LYS A 226 26.28 -9.26 -16.32
CA LYS A 226 26.91 -10.15 -17.31
C LYS A 226 28.42 -10.25 -17.14
N MET A 227 29.08 -9.13 -16.82
CA MET A 227 30.55 -9.11 -16.61
C MET A 227 30.93 -9.76 -15.27
N MET A 228 30.10 -9.61 -14.22
CA MET A 228 30.31 -10.30 -12.94
C MET A 228 30.20 -11.82 -13.10
N ASP A 229 29.19 -12.29 -13.81
CA ASP A 229 28.95 -13.71 -14.08
C ASP A 229 30.11 -14.31 -14.91
N ALA A 230 30.65 -13.52 -15.82
CA ALA A 230 31.83 -13.91 -16.65
C ALA A 230 33.17 -13.77 -15.92
N GLY A 231 33.24 -13.21 -14.71
CA GLY A 231 34.47 -12.92 -13.97
C GLY A 231 35.37 -11.87 -14.66
N GLN A 232 34.76 -10.96 -15.43
CA GLN A 232 35.46 -10.01 -16.31
C GLN A 232 35.59 -8.60 -15.72
N LEU A 233 35.24 -8.37 -14.44
CA LEU A 233 35.54 -7.10 -13.80
C LEU A 233 37.06 -6.89 -13.72
N ALA A 234 37.55 -5.79 -14.27
CA ALA A 234 38.97 -5.47 -14.29
C ALA A 234 39.51 -5.34 -12.89
N SER A 235 40.52 -6.13 -12.56
CA SER A 235 41.30 -5.92 -11.31
C SER A 235 42.07 -4.60 -11.43
N PRO A 236 42.10 -3.74 -10.41
CA PRO A 236 42.93 -2.55 -10.42
C PRO A 236 44.38 -3.02 -10.44
N SER A 237 45.05 -2.97 -11.61
CA SER A 237 46.44 -3.37 -11.72
C SER A 237 47.31 -2.31 -11.00
N LYS A 238 48.32 -2.79 -10.26
CA LYS A 238 49.30 -1.92 -9.54
C LYS A 238 50.12 -1.00 -10.49
N GLU A 239 50.04 -1.25 -11.81
CA GLU A 239 50.82 -0.54 -12.80
C GLU A 239 50.07 0.59 -13.52
N ASN A 240 48.75 0.64 -13.47
CA ASN A 240 48.02 1.78 -14.03
C ASN A 240 47.82 2.87 -12.98
N LYS A 241 48.81 3.74 -12.86
CA LYS A 241 48.71 5.05 -12.18
C LYS A 241 47.87 6.09 -12.97
N ALA A 242 47.33 5.68 -14.11
CA ALA A 242 46.31 6.51 -14.74
C ALA A 242 45.01 6.26 -13.98
N ASP A 243 44.42 7.33 -13.40
CA ASP A 243 43.01 7.37 -13.24
C ASP A 243 42.39 6.63 -14.42
N VAL A 244 41.56 5.61 -14.18
CA VAL A 244 40.65 5.18 -15.21
C VAL A 244 39.71 6.36 -15.37
N VAL A 245 40.24 7.40 -16.00
CA VAL A 245 39.51 8.55 -16.48
C VAL A 245 38.55 7.92 -17.46
N GLY A 246 37.34 7.83 -16.98
CA GLY A 246 36.32 7.13 -17.68
C GLY A 246 36.34 7.46 -19.16
N VAL A 247 36.15 6.49 -19.96
CA VAL A 247 35.45 6.73 -21.21
C VAL A 247 34.24 7.54 -20.77
N GLN A 248 34.27 8.84 -21.01
CA GLN A 248 33.14 9.72 -20.89
C GLN A 248 32.17 9.16 -21.93
N LEU A 249 31.34 8.22 -21.46
CA LEU A 249 30.16 7.81 -22.20
C LEU A 249 29.24 9.02 -22.14
N ALA A 250 29.42 9.95 -23.08
CA ALA A 250 28.39 10.90 -23.45
C ALA A 250 27.24 10.03 -23.94
N VAL A 251 26.35 9.73 -23.01
CA VAL A 251 25.17 8.95 -23.29
C VAL A 251 24.24 9.85 -24.09
N ASP A 252 24.02 9.46 -25.36
CA ASP A 252 22.99 10.09 -26.19
C ASP A 252 21.66 9.97 -25.44
N SER A 253 20.96 11.08 -25.22
CA SER A 253 19.84 11.30 -24.34
C SER A 253 18.62 10.41 -24.53
N HIS A 254 18.70 9.37 -25.34
CA HIS A 254 17.54 8.54 -25.70
C HIS A 254 17.71 7.03 -25.50
N GLN A 255 18.85 6.47 -25.12
CA GLN A 255 19.01 5.00 -25.11
C GLN A 255 19.94 4.35 -24.09
N SER A 256 20.61 5.02 -23.14
CA SER A 256 21.49 4.28 -22.24
C SER A 256 21.54 4.84 -20.82
N HIS A 257 21.26 3.97 -19.87
CA HIS A 257 21.45 4.23 -18.44
C HIS A 257 22.91 3.97 -18.08
N GLY A 258 23.69 5.02 -17.78
CA GLY A 258 25.06 4.87 -17.31
C GLY A 258 25.07 4.24 -15.91
N ALA A 259 26.01 3.32 -15.68
CA ALA A 259 26.21 2.71 -14.36
C ALA A 259 27.71 2.53 -14.06
N ALA A 260 28.06 2.47 -12.77
CA ALA A 260 29.40 2.21 -12.29
C ALA A 260 29.39 1.23 -11.13
N GLY A 261 30.38 0.34 -11.04
CA GLY A 261 30.45 -0.69 -10.02
C GLY A 261 31.80 -0.77 -9.30
N LEU A 262 31.76 -1.04 -7.99
CA LEU A 262 32.90 -1.36 -7.13
C LEU A 262 32.73 -2.75 -6.55
N GLN A 263 33.70 -3.65 -6.81
CA GLN A 263 33.75 -4.98 -6.22
C GLN A 263 34.68 -4.99 -5.00
N PHE A 264 34.16 -5.55 -3.89
CA PHE A 264 34.88 -5.65 -2.63
C PHE A 264 34.45 -6.91 -1.85
N ALA A 265 35.19 -7.25 -0.80
CA ALA A 265 34.83 -8.36 0.10
C ALA A 265 34.06 -7.86 1.32
N ALA A 266 32.99 -8.55 1.68
CA ALA A 266 32.27 -8.37 2.94
C ALA A 266 32.37 -9.63 3.80
N SER A 267 32.48 -9.43 5.12
CA SER A 267 32.53 -10.49 6.12
C SER A 267 31.63 -10.18 7.32
N ALA A 268 31.55 -11.10 8.29
CA ALA A 268 30.72 -10.92 9.49
C ALA A 268 31.31 -9.88 10.46
N ARG A 269 32.64 -9.86 10.57
CA ARG A 269 33.37 -8.96 11.49
C ARG A 269 34.76 -8.66 10.95
N PRO A 270 35.07 -7.34 10.67
CA PRO A 270 34.12 -6.24 10.62
C PRO A 270 33.27 -6.32 9.35
N GLY A 271 32.00 -5.86 9.43
CA GLY A 271 31.16 -5.68 8.26
C GLY A 271 31.74 -4.62 7.30
N ALA A 272 31.33 -4.62 6.04
CA ALA A 272 31.67 -3.55 5.10
C ALA A 272 30.70 -2.38 5.26
N HIS A 273 31.22 -1.15 5.23
CA HIS A 273 30.41 0.05 5.32
C HIS A 273 30.45 0.84 4.02
N PHE A 274 29.36 1.53 3.73
CA PHE A 274 29.31 2.51 2.68
C PHE A 274 28.69 3.83 3.18
N VAL A 275 29.06 4.92 2.52
CA VAL A 275 28.43 6.23 2.68
C VAL A 275 28.11 6.76 1.30
N ALA A 276 26.88 7.22 1.10
CA ALA A 276 26.43 7.84 -0.14
C ALA A 276 25.88 9.24 0.15
N LYS A 277 26.19 10.20 -0.71
CA LYS A 277 25.79 11.59 -0.55
C LYS A 277 25.46 12.22 -1.90
N ILE A 278 24.40 13.04 -1.90
CA ILE A 278 24.03 13.90 -3.02
C ILE A 278 24.32 15.37 -2.68
N GLY A 279 24.70 16.20 -3.65
CA GLY A 279 24.99 17.62 -3.44
C GLY A 279 25.57 18.33 -4.66
N TRP A 280 26.10 19.54 -4.44
CA TRP A 280 26.63 20.40 -5.51
C TRP A 280 28.16 20.42 -5.61
N ASN A 281 28.88 20.09 -4.55
CA ASN A 281 30.34 20.17 -4.50
C ASN A 281 30.95 18.79 -4.31
N PRO A 282 31.40 18.12 -5.39
CA PRO A 282 31.88 16.74 -5.33
C PRO A 282 33.16 16.60 -4.45
N ALA A 283 34.00 17.64 -4.37
CA ALA A 283 35.21 17.59 -3.56
C ALA A 283 34.91 17.62 -2.06
N GLU A 284 33.98 18.45 -1.61
CA GLU A 284 33.53 18.51 -0.22
C GLU A 284 32.77 17.25 0.15
N MET A 285 31.93 16.75 -0.76
CA MET A 285 31.19 15.50 -0.59
C MET A 285 32.14 14.31 -0.42
N SER A 286 33.15 14.20 -1.27
CA SER A 286 34.17 13.15 -1.17
C SER A 286 34.92 13.22 0.16
N GLN A 287 35.35 14.40 0.59
CA GLN A 287 35.99 14.57 1.89
C GLN A 287 35.08 14.20 3.06
N TYR A 288 33.80 14.56 2.99
CA TYR A 288 32.81 14.22 4.02
C TYR A 288 32.59 12.71 4.10
N VAL A 289 32.37 12.06 2.97
CA VAL A 289 32.13 10.61 2.85
C VAL A 289 33.31 9.84 3.45
N HIS A 290 34.56 10.17 3.08
CA HIS A 290 35.74 9.48 3.59
C HIS A 290 36.00 9.78 5.07
N ARG A 291 35.75 10.98 5.57
CA ARG A 291 35.83 11.26 7.01
C ARG A 291 34.83 10.42 7.81
N LEU A 292 33.61 10.26 7.31
CA LEU A 292 32.59 9.49 7.98
C LEU A 292 32.92 7.98 7.97
N LEU A 293 33.40 7.44 6.85
CA LEU A 293 33.89 6.06 6.77
C LEU A 293 35.05 5.80 7.76
N ALA A 294 36.01 6.73 7.83
CA ALA A 294 37.17 6.62 8.72
C ALA A 294 36.82 6.83 10.22
N SER A 295 35.65 7.37 10.53
CA SER A 295 35.30 7.72 11.92
C SER A 295 35.01 6.52 12.82
N GLY A 296 34.69 5.35 12.25
CA GLY A 296 34.24 4.15 12.97
C GLY A 296 32.89 4.29 13.66
N GLN A 297 32.10 5.32 13.31
CA GLN A 297 30.82 5.63 13.97
C GLN A 297 29.60 5.01 13.28
N ILE A 298 29.72 4.45 12.08
CA ILE A 298 28.60 3.96 11.29
C ILE A 298 27.80 2.89 12.03
N ASP A 299 28.47 1.92 12.64
CA ASP A 299 27.78 0.90 13.45
C ASP A 299 26.90 1.53 14.54
N SER A 300 27.47 2.45 15.32
CA SER A 300 26.72 3.10 16.41
C SER A 300 25.61 4.02 15.92
N ILE A 301 25.74 4.60 14.72
CA ILE A 301 24.67 5.38 14.08
C ILE A 301 23.51 4.44 13.71
N LEU A 302 23.79 3.35 13.04
CA LEU A 302 22.77 2.38 12.61
C LEU A 302 22.05 1.77 13.82
N ASP A 303 22.78 1.37 14.86
CA ASP A 303 22.21 0.78 16.07
C ASP A 303 21.24 1.78 16.76
N ARG A 304 21.65 3.04 16.94
CA ARG A 304 20.75 4.09 17.49
C ARG A 304 19.53 4.35 16.62
N LYS A 305 19.68 4.31 15.29
CA LYS A 305 18.56 4.52 14.35
C LYS A 305 17.57 3.37 14.40
N ALA A 306 18.08 2.13 14.52
CA ALA A 306 17.24 0.95 14.73
C ALA A 306 16.41 1.05 16.02
N GLU A 307 17.06 1.39 17.14
CA GLU A 307 16.40 1.59 18.43
C GLU A 307 15.36 2.72 18.38
N SER A 308 15.72 3.84 17.76
CA SER A 308 14.80 4.98 17.61
C SER A 308 13.57 4.63 16.79
N TYR A 309 13.72 3.88 15.68
CA TYR A 309 12.59 3.45 14.87
C TYR A 309 11.73 2.44 15.63
N ALA A 310 12.32 1.44 16.27
CA ALA A 310 11.60 0.47 17.08
C ALA A 310 10.76 1.13 18.20
N GLY A 311 11.28 2.19 18.82
CA GLY A 311 10.60 2.91 19.91
C GLY A 311 9.42 3.81 19.47
N ARG A 312 9.35 4.17 18.18
CA ARG A 312 8.30 5.07 17.67
C ARG A 312 7.16 4.36 16.91
N ARG A 313 7.43 3.17 16.37
CA ARG A 313 6.41 2.43 15.61
C ARG A 313 5.36 1.79 16.54
N PRO A 314 4.13 1.56 16.06
CA PRO A 314 3.15 0.77 16.80
C PRO A 314 3.67 -0.64 17.08
N HIS A 315 3.31 -1.18 18.25
CA HIS A 315 3.72 -2.50 18.69
C HIS A 315 2.58 -3.23 19.41
N ILE A 316 2.43 -4.53 19.15
CA ILE A 316 1.47 -5.38 19.86
C ILE A 316 2.19 -6.50 20.60
N THR A 317 1.83 -6.68 21.87
CA THR A 317 2.19 -7.83 22.68
C THR A 317 0.97 -8.68 23.05
N GLY A 318 1.16 -9.98 23.31
CA GLY A 318 0.07 -10.89 23.66
C GLY A 318 -0.79 -11.29 22.45
N LEU A 319 -2.10 -11.06 22.51
CA LEU A 319 -3.01 -11.36 21.41
C LEU A 319 -2.68 -10.47 20.21
N PHE A 320 -2.53 -11.06 19.01
CA PHE A 320 -2.10 -10.41 17.77
C PHE A 320 -0.69 -9.81 17.77
N ALA A 321 0.23 -10.36 18.61
CA ALA A 321 1.61 -9.89 18.72
C ALA A 321 2.35 -9.85 17.38
N GLY A 322 3.07 -8.75 17.10
CA GLY A 322 3.88 -8.60 15.90
C GLY A 322 3.10 -8.18 14.64
N ALA A 323 1.77 -7.98 14.72
CA ALA A 323 0.99 -7.57 13.55
C ALA A 323 1.42 -6.22 12.95
N PRO A 324 1.63 -5.14 13.73
CA PRO A 324 2.11 -3.87 13.17
C PRO A 324 3.48 -3.99 12.50
N GLU A 325 4.38 -4.77 13.11
CA GLU A 325 5.72 -5.01 12.58
C GLU A 325 5.69 -5.76 11.24
N ALA A 326 4.83 -6.78 11.13
CA ALA A 326 4.66 -7.53 9.90
C ALA A 326 4.07 -6.64 8.78
N ILE A 327 3.07 -5.81 9.11
CA ILE A 327 2.49 -4.84 8.20
C ILE A 327 3.57 -3.86 7.71
N GLY A 328 4.23 -3.12 8.61
CA GLY A 328 5.18 -2.09 8.25
C GLY A 328 6.40 -2.64 7.48
N ASN A 329 6.98 -3.77 7.93
CA ASN A 329 8.10 -4.38 7.24
C ASN A 329 7.74 -4.76 5.79
N SER A 330 6.58 -5.37 5.57
CA SER A 330 6.14 -5.79 4.24
C SER A 330 5.88 -4.62 3.32
N LEU A 331 5.14 -3.61 3.82
CA LEU A 331 4.70 -2.49 3.00
C LEU A 331 5.84 -1.58 2.59
N PHE A 332 6.64 -1.14 3.56
CA PHE A 332 7.68 -0.15 3.27
C PHE A 332 8.84 -0.75 2.48
N TRP A 333 9.04 -2.07 2.53
CA TRP A 333 9.91 -2.72 1.56
C TRP A 333 9.31 -2.77 0.15
N ASN A 334 7.96 -2.83 0.00
CA ASN A 334 7.27 -2.76 -1.29
C ASN A 334 7.11 -1.33 -1.83
N SER A 335 7.44 -0.32 -1.04
CA SER A 335 7.34 1.06 -1.48
C SER A 335 8.36 1.36 -2.57
N LEU A 336 7.88 1.94 -3.67
CA LEU A 336 8.67 2.37 -4.80
C LEU A 336 8.59 3.88 -4.93
N TYR A 337 9.73 4.50 -5.21
CA TYR A 337 9.75 5.85 -5.71
C TYR A 337 9.67 5.85 -7.24
N VAL A 338 8.67 6.54 -7.78
CA VAL A 338 8.42 6.63 -9.22
C VAL A 338 8.74 8.05 -9.69
N PRO A 339 9.92 8.30 -10.29
CA PRO A 339 10.35 9.64 -10.68
C PRO A 339 9.38 10.35 -11.63
N SER A 340 8.77 9.65 -12.57
CA SER A 340 7.80 10.21 -13.51
C SER A 340 6.53 10.74 -12.83
N LEU A 341 6.10 10.13 -11.74
CA LEU A 341 4.96 10.56 -10.93
C LEU A 341 5.39 11.52 -9.80
N GLY A 342 6.65 11.43 -9.35
CA GLY A 342 7.16 12.11 -8.18
C GLY A 342 6.51 11.67 -6.88
N LEU A 343 6.18 10.40 -6.81
CA LEU A 343 5.49 9.80 -5.68
C LEU A 343 6.25 8.58 -5.19
N GLU A 344 6.22 8.39 -3.88
CA GLU A 344 6.61 7.15 -3.21
C GLU A 344 5.36 6.49 -2.65
N PHE A 345 5.10 5.27 -3.06
CA PHE A 345 3.92 4.52 -2.62
C PHE A 345 4.19 3.00 -2.63
N PRO A 346 3.46 2.21 -1.83
CA PRO A 346 3.55 0.78 -1.89
C PRO A 346 2.96 0.28 -3.22
N SER A 347 3.79 -0.41 -4.01
CA SER A 347 3.33 -1.12 -5.21
C SER A 347 2.48 -2.33 -4.82
N ILE A 348 1.77 -2.91 -5.77
CA ILE A 348 1.06 -4.20 -5.62
C ILE A 348 2.03 -5.25 -5.07
N SER A 349 3.13 -5.47 -5.79
CA SER A 349 4.34 -6.16 -5.36
C SER A 349 5.52 -5.66 -6.19
N ARG A 350 6.74 -5.87 -5.70
CA ARG A 350 7.94 -5.52 -6.46
C ARG A 350 8.10 -6.37 -7.73
N ASN A 351 7.59 -7.61 -7.70
CA ASN A 351 7.59 -8.50 -8.84
C ASN A 351 6.67 -8.01 -9.96
N TRP A 352 5.46 -7.60 -9.59
CA TRP A 352 4.52 -7.00 -10.54
C TRP A 352 5.09 -5.70 -11.12
N ALA A 353 5.65 -4.83 -10.28
CA ALA A 353 6.27 -3.59 -10.74
C ALA A 353 7.35 -3.87 -11.81
N HIS A 354 8.24 -4.85 -11.58
CA HIS A 354 9.22 -5.27 -12.56
C HIS A 354 8.56 -5.82 -13.85
N GLY A 355 7.58 -6.70 -13.73
CA GLY A 355 6.85 -7.30 -14.86
C GLY A 355 6.09 -6.28 -15.71
N PHE A 356 5.68 -5.16 -15.10
CA PHE A 356 4.96 -4.06 -15.76
C PHE A 356 5.85 -2.88 -16.16
N GLY A 357 7.17 -3.08 -16.24
CA GLY A 357 8.11 -2.11 -16.81
C GLY A 357 8.66 -1.08 -15.82
N GLY A 358 8.51 -1.30 -14.51
CA GLY A 358 9.15 -0.50 -13.48
C GLY A 358 8.21 -0.06 -12.36
N TRP A 359 6.94 0.11 -12.61
CA TRP A 359 5.92 0.37 -11.60
C TRP A 359 4.52 -0.07 -12.07
N VAL A 360 3.65 -0.35 -11.11
CA VAL A 360 2.25 -0.72 -11.37
C VAL A 360 1.36 -0.26 -10.23
N VAL A 361 0.20 0.26 -10.58
CA VAL A 361 -0.90 0.63 -9.70
C VAL A 361 -2.10 -0.23 -10.09
N GLY A 362 -2.54 -1.12 -9.21
CA GLY A 362 -3.86 -1.74 -9.29
C GLY A 362 -4.85 -0.90 -8.49
N GLU A 363 -6.04 -0.75 -9.00
CA GLU A 363 -7.01 0.16 -8.39
C GLU A 363 -7.30 -0.22 -6.93
N TRP A 364 -7.96 -1.35 -6.66
CA TRP A 364 -8.31 -1.72 -5.29
C TRP A 364 -7.11 -2.21 -4.48
N ASP A 365 -6.08 -2.80 -5.13
CA ASP A 365 -4.83 -3.21 -4.49
C ASP A 365 -4.14 -2.04 -3.78
N CYS A 366 -3.95 -0.94 -4.50
CA CYS A 366 -3.28 0.24 -3.98
C CYS A 366 -4.18 1.06 -3.03
N PHE A 367 -5.51 1.03 -3.17
CA PHE A 367 -6.39 1.57 -2.13
C PHE A 367 -6.22 0.81 -0.82
N PHE A 368 -6.24 -0.52 -0.81
CA PHE A 368 -5.94 -1.32 0.38
C PHE A 368 -4.50 -1.12 0.86
N GLY A 369 -3.55 -0.97 -0.05
CA GLY A 369 -2.18 -0.57 0.28
C GLY A 369 -2.12 0.75 1.05
N SER A 370 -2.89 1.76 0.63
CA SER A 370 -2.96 3.06 1.33
C SER A 370 -3.58 2.93 2.72
N LEU A 371 -4.56 2.06 2.92
CA LEU A 371 -5.12 1.76 4.23
C LEU A 371 -4.08 1.14 5.17
N LEU A 372 -3.23 0.27 4.64
CA LEU A 372 -2.18 -0.41 5.40
C LEU A 372 -1.04 0.57 5.76
N THR A 373 -0.58 1.42 4.84
CA THR A 373 0.45 2.44 5.14
C THR A 373 -0.02 3.43 6.20
N ASN A 374 -1.32 3.68 6.30
CA ASN A 374 -1.91 4.57 7.30
C ASN A 374 -1.68 4.10 8.74
N VAL A 375 -1.18 2.89 8.95
CA VAL A 375 -0.75 2.40 10.27
C VAL A 375 0.44 3.18 10.80
N GLU A 376 1.41 3.54 9.93
CA GLU A 376 2.64 4.20 10.34
C GLU A 376 2.92 5.52 9.59
N ASP A 377 2.45 5.71 8.36
CA ASP A 377 2.83 6.84 7.50
C ASP A 377 1.67 7.44 6.70
N SER A 378 1.29 8.65 7.03
CA SER A 378 0.22 9.38 6.33
C SER A 378 0.66 9.95 4.97
N GLN A 379 1.96 10.18 4.75
CA GLN A 379 2.47 10.73 3.48
C GLN A 379 2.41 9.66 2.39
N GLN A 380 2.91 8.45 2.66
CA GLN A 380 2.76 7.33 1.73
C GLN A 380 1.30 6.92 1.51
N THR A 381 0.45 7.07 2.54
CA THR A 381 -1.00 6.89 2.42
C THR A 381 -1.59 7.84 1.38
N SER A 382 -1.28 9.13 1.50
CA SER A 382 -1.73 10.16 0.56
C SER A 382 -1.15 9.94 -0.83
N ALA A 383 0.13 9.55 -0.93
CA ALA A 383 0.79 9.26 -2.21
C ALA A 383 0.18 8.04 -2.92
N GLY A 384 -0.18 6.97 -2.20
CA GLY A 384 -0.88 5.82 -2.75
C GLY A 384 -2.23 6.18 -3.35
N VAL A 385 -3.06 6.93 -2.61
CA VAL A 385 -4.33 7.46 -3.13
C VAL A 385 -4.12 8.36 -4.36
N ARG A 386 -3.06 9.19 -4.35
CA ARG A 386 -2.74 10.05 -5.50
C ARG A 386 -2.33 9.24 -6.73
N ALA A 387 -1.50 8.21 -6.56
CA ALA A 387 -1.05 7.36 -7.65
C ALA A 387 -2.24 6.74 -8.40
N ILE A 388 -3.25 6.24 -7.67
CA ILE A 388 -4.47 5.67 -8.25
C ILE A 388 -5.30 6.75 -8.99
N LEU A 389 -5.59 7.86 -8.31
CA LEU A 389 -6.52 8.86 -8.83
C LEU A 389 -5.91 9.79 -9.90
N LEU A 390 -4.58 9.82 -10.06
CA LEU A 390 -3.91 10.50 -11.18
C LEU A 390 -4.08 9.73 -12.49
N ALA A 391 -4.28 8.41 -12.44
CA ALA A 391 -4.57 7.57 -13.60
C ALA A 391 -5.98 7.78 -14.16
N GLN A 392 -6.85 8.51 -13.45
CA GLN A 392 -8.25 8.72 -13.87
C GLN A 392 -8.33 9.36 -15.25
N SER A 393 -9.04 8.70 -16.14
CA SER A 393 -9.25 9.20 -17.50
C SER A 393 -10.27 10.37 -17.56
N PRO A 394 -10.30 11.11 -18.69
CA PRO A 394 -11.25 12.21 -18.86
C PRO A 394 -12.72 11.83 -18.75
N ASN A 395 -13.11 10.60 -19.03
CA ASN A 395 -14.49 10.13 -18.88
C ASN A 395 -14.86 9.73 -17.44
N GLY A 396 -13.86 9.64 -16.54
CA GLY A 396 -14.07 9.37 -15.11
C GLY A 396 -13.63 8.00 -14.64
N VAL A 397 -13.33 7.05 -15.53
CA VAL A 397 -12.85 5.74 -15.11
C VAL A 397 -11.52 5.86 -14.37
N VAL A 398 -11.42 5.22 -13.22
CA VAL A 398 -10.15 4.85 -12.58
C VAL A 398 -9.80 3.47 -13.10
N PRO A 399 -8.68 3.30 -13.81
CA PRO A 399 -8.38 2.05 -14.51
C PRO A 399 -8.08 0.92 -13.53
N ASN A 400 -8.44 -0.30 -13.90
CA ASN A 400 -8.05 -1.51 -13.16
C ASN A 400 -6.53 -1.56 -12.94
N VAL A 401 -5.76 -1.28 -14.00
CA VAL A 401 -4.29 -1.20 -13.92
C VAL A 401 -3.79 0.04 -14.64
N ASP A 402 -2.88 0.79 -13.99
CA ASP A 402 -2.00 1.78 -14.60
C ASP A 402 -0.55 1.40 -14.29
N ALA A 403 0.32 1.40 -15.30
CA ALA A 403 1.68 0.89 -15.19
C ALA A 403 2.64 1.59 -16.16
N ALA A 404 3.94 1.41 -15.92
CA ALA A 404 4.97 1.99 -16.76
C ALA A 404 4.85 1.59 -18.26
N ASN A 405 4.33 0.39 -18.55
CA ASN A 405 4.20 -0.13 -19.90
C ASN A 405 2.77 -0.08 -20.47
N GLY A 406 1.79 0.44 -19.75
CA GLY A 406 0.42 0.56 -20.27
C GLY A 406 -0.66 0.71 -19.21
N ILE A 407 -1.88 0.97 -19.67
CA ILE A 407 -3.07 1.23 -18.86
C ILE A 407 -4.24 0.40 -19.38
N SER A 408 -5.17 0.00 -18.49
CA SER A 408 -6.44 -0.64 -18.88
C SER A 408 -7.55 0.42 -18.99
N PRO A 409 -7.88 0.92 -20.19
CA PRO A 409 -8.81 2.01 -20.37
C PRO A 409 -10.28 1.58 -20.39
N ASP A 410 -10.54 0.28 -20.44
CA ASP A 410 -11.83 -0.33 -20.73
C ASP A 410 -12.62 -0.75 -19.49
N ARG A 411 -11.98 -0.76 -18.32
CA ARG A 411 -12.58 -1.26 -17.09
C ARG A 411 -11.94 -0.65 -15.85
N SER A 412 -12.68 -0.68 -14.77
CA SER A 412 -12.22 -0.35 -13.42
C SER A 412 -12.01 -1.62 -12.58
N GLN A 413 -12.08 -1.49 -11.28
CA GLN A 413 -12.17 -2.57 -10.28
C GLN A 413 -13.21 -2.20 -9.22
N PRO A 414 -13.44 -3.03 -8.17
CA PRO A 414 -14.48 -2.78 -7.18
C PRO A 414 -14.41 -1.39 -6.53
N PRO A 415 -15.50 -0.61 -6.48
CA PRO A 415 -15.50 0.78 -6.03
C PRO A 415 -15.33 0.89 -4.49
N VAL A 416 -14.10 0.71 -4.01
CA VAL A 416 -13.72 0.81 -2.60
C VAL A 416 -13.14 2.18 -2.24
N GLY A 417 -12.90 3.03 -3.24
CA GLY A 417 -12.10 4.25 -3.09
C GLY A 417 -12.64 5.23 -2.07
N ALA A 418 -13.92 5.61 -2.11
CA ALA A 418 -14.47 6.56 -1.14
C ALA A 418 -14.47 6.00 0.29
N TYR A 419 -14.69 4.70 0.46
CA TYR A 419 -14.60 4.03 1.76
C TYR A 419 -13.19 4.08 2.34
N ILE A 420 -12.18 3.72 1.55
CA ILE A 420 -10.79 3.71 1.99
C ILE A 420 -10.30 5.14 2.27
N VAL A 421 -10.61 6.10 1.39
CA VAL A 421 -10.24 7.51 1.60
C VAL A 421 -10.90 8.08 2.85
N TRP A 422 -12.17 7.73 3.12
CA TRP A 422 -12.84 8.12 4.36
C TRP A 422 -12.13 7.53 5.59
N LYS A 423 -11.79 6.25 5.57
CA LYS A 423 -11.05 5.59 6.68
C LYS A 423 -9.67 6.20 6.91
N ASN A 424 -8.96 6.51 5.83
CA ASN A 424 -7.66 7.19 5.93
C ASN A 424 -7.80 8.57 6.58
N TYR A 425 -8.81 9.35 6.17
CA TYR A 425 -9.12 10.65 6.76
C TYR A 425 -9.55 10.54 8.23
N ALA A 426 -10.39 9.57 8.58
CA ALA A 426 -10.86 9.36 9.95
C ALA A 426 -9.70 9.14 10.93
N ARG A 427 -8.64 8.46 10.48
CA ARG A 427 -7.45 8.22 11.28
C ARG A 427 -6.47 9.40 11.26
N ASN A 428 -6.15 9.91 10.08
CA ASN A 428 -5.25 11.04 9.85
C ASN A 428 -5.99 12.12 9.05
N PRO A 429 -6.60 13.13 9.71
CA PRO A 429 -7.49 14.09 9.07
C PRO A 429 -6.75 15.14 8.24
N ASP A 430 -6.30 14.75 7.05
CA ASP A 430 -5.76 15.65 6.03
C ASP A 430 -6.88 16.18 5.15
N ILE A 431 -7.37 17.37 5.45
CA ILE A 431 -8.48 18.02 4.74
C ILE A 431 -8.08 18.42 3.30
N GLU A 432 -6.81 18.71 3.04
CA GLU A 432 -6.34 19.10 1.71
C GLU A 432 -6.28 17.87 0.80
N GLN A 433 -5.83 16.74 1.32
CA GLN A 433 -5.90 15.47 0.59
C GLN A 433 -7.36 15.08 0.29
N LEU A 434 -8.26 15.25 1.26
CA LEU A 434 -9.67 14.97 1.07
C LEU A 434 -10.30 15.86 -0.01
N ARG A 435 -10.00 17.18 -0.01
CA ARG A 435 -10.42 18.13 -1.05
C ARG A 435 -9.89 17.78 -2.43
N TRP A 436 -8.65 17.28 -2.49
CA TRP A 436 -8.04 16.86 -3.74
C TRP A 436 -8.65 15.56 -4.29
N ALA A 437 -8.93 14.59 -3.43
CA ALA A 437 -9.47 13.28 -3.81
C ALA A 437 -10.96 13.35 -4.18
N TYR A 438 -11.75 14.13 -3.45
CA TYR A 438 -13.21 14.15 -3.56
C TYR A 438 -13.75 14.34 -4.99
N PRO A 439 -13.34 15.34 -5.79
CA PRO A 439 -13.89 15.54 -7.14
C PRO A 439 -13.55 14.36 -8.07
N ARG A 440 -12.46 13.64 -7.82
CA ARG A 440 -12.05 12.47 -8.59
C ARG A 440 -12.86 11.24 -8.21
N LEU A 441 -13.05 11.00 -6.93
CA LEU A 441 -13.91 9.93 -6.41
C LEU A 441 -15.35 10.12 -6.89
N LYS A 442 -15.89 11.34 -6.78
CA LYS A 442 -17.21 11.71 -7.30
C LYS A 442 -17.33 11.39 -8.79
N LYS A 443 -16.36 11.77 -9.59
CA LYS A 443 -16.36 11.55 -11.03
C LYS A 443 -16.26 10.06 -11.39
N TRP A 444 -15.50 9.29 -10.62
CA TRP A 444 -15.42 7.84 -10.78
C TRP A 444 -16.73 7.15 -10.40
N HIS A 445 -17.36 7.55 -9.30
CA HIS A 445 -18.69 7.08 -8.92
C HIS A 445 -19.74 7.35 -10.01
N GLU A 446 -19.74 8.55 -10.57
CA GLU A 446 -20.64 8.95 -11.66
C GLU A 446 -20.37 8.17 -12.96
N TRP A 447 -19.13 7.70 -13.19
CA TRP A 447 -18.80 6.91 -14.37
C TRP A 447 -19.58 5.60 -14.44
N TRP A 448 -19.84 4.94 -13.32
CA TRP A 448 -20.58 3.68 -13.27
C TRP A 448 -21.98 3.78 -13.86
N LEU A 449 -22.66 4.90 -13.67
CA LEU A 449 -24.00 5.19 -14.20
C LEU A 449 -23.99 6.18 -15.38
N ALA A 450 -22.83 6.45 -15.98
CA ALA A 450 -22.74 7.39 -17.08
C ALA A 450 -23.59 6.92 -18.28
N ASN A 451 -24.25 7.88 -18.95
CA ASN A 451 -25.04 7.63 -20.13
C ASN A 451 -24.13 7.38 -21.34
N ARG A 452 -24.40 6.36 -22.14
CA ARG A 452 -23.67 6.02 -23.35
C ARG A 452 -23.97 6.88 -24.58
N GLY A 453 -24.84 7.86 -24.45
CA GLY A 453 -25.30 8.67 -25.57
C GLY A 453 -26.53 8.09 -26.31
N ASP A 454 -26.93 6.87 -25.99
CA ASP A 454 -28.18 6.23 -26.45
C ASP A 454 -29.30 6.28 -25.39
N GLY A 455 -29.01 6.90 -24.25
CA GLY A 455 -29.91 6.98 -23.09
C GLY A 455 -29.78 5.87 -22.07
N GLN A 456 -28.96 4.86 -22.35
CA GLN A 456 -28.73 3.73 -21.44
C GLN A 456 -27.58 4.05 -20.47
N ALA A 457 -27.75 3.68 -19.20
CA ALA A 457 -26.69 3.76 -18.22
C ALA A 457 -25.53 2.80 -18.57
N TRP A 458 -24.31 3.20 -18.21
CA TRP A 458 -23.08 2.54 -18.65
C TRP A 458 -22.99 1.07 -18.25
N ARG A 459 -23.27 0.78 -16.97
CA ARG A 459 -23.15 -0.55 -16.38
C ARG A 459 -24.48 -1.11 -15.89
N ASP A 460 -25.60 -0.61 -16.34
CA ASP A 460 -26.95 -1.13 -16.10
C ASP A 460 -27.50 -1.61 -17.44
N GLY A 461 -27.09 -2.84 -17.81
CA GLY A 461 -27.32 -3.38 -19.14
C GLY A 461 -28.76 -3.82 -19.37
N ASN A 462 -29.46 -4.27 -18.32
CA ASN A 462 -30.87 -4.67 -18.35
C ASN A 462 -31.84 -3.56 -17.96
N GLN A 463 -31.31 -2.41 -17.49
CA GLN A 463 -32.06 -1.20 -17.08
C GLN A 463 -32.99 -1.43 -15.87
N ASP A 464 -32.57 -2.25 -14.91
CA ASP A 464 -33.31 -2.47 -13.67
C ASP A 464 -32.83 -1.59 -12.50
N GLY A 465 -31.76 -0.83 -12.73
CA GLY A 465 -31.17 0.12 -11.78
C GLY A 465 -30.05 -0.48 -10.93
N LEU A 466 -29.67 -1.73 -11.15
CA LEU A 466 -28.50 -2.39 -10.62
C LEU A 466 -27.35 -2.34 -11.64
N LEU A 467 -26.14 -2.62 -11.18
CA LEU A 467 -24.92 -2.59 -11.99
C LEU A 467 -24.43 -4.00 -12.28
N GLU A 468 -23.82 -4.17 -13.46
CA GLU A 468 -23.12 -5.38 -13.86
C GLU A 468 -21.65 -5.09 -14.18
N TRP A 469 -20.82 -6.10 -13.96
CA TRP A 469 -19.43 -6.08 -14.41
C TRP A 469 -19.34 -6.10 -15.94
N GLY A 470 -18.41 -5.36 -16.48
CA GLY A 470 -18.28 -5.24 -17.93
C GLY A 470 -16.88 -4.85 -18.40
N SER A 471 -16.77 -4.61 -19.71
CA SER A 471 -15.56 -4.07 -20.34
C SER A 471 -15.99 -3.14 -21.47
N ASP A 472 -15.39 -1.98 -21.60
CA ASP A 472 -15.79 -1.01 -22.60
C ASP A 472 -15.45 -1.47 -24.04
N ARG A 473 -16.19 -0.92 -24.96
CA ARG A 473 -15.98 -1.14 -26.39
C ARG A 473 -14.65 -0.54 -26.85
N GLY A 474 -13.84 -1.38 -27.51
CA GLY A 474 -12.59 -0.91 -28.13
C GLY A 474 -11.37 -0.99 -27.23
N ALA A 475 -11.39 -1.82 -26.20
CA ALA A 475 -10.23 -2.11 -25.37
C ALA A 475 -9.00 -2.43 -26.22
N THR A 476 -7.97 -1.61 -26.10
CA THR A 476 -6.69 -1.77 -26.77
C THR A 476 -5.71 -2.60 -25.97
N PHE A 477 -5.92 -2.72 -24.67
CA PHE A 477 -5.09 -3.50 -23.76
C PHE A 477 -5.74 -4.87 -23.52
N SER A 478 -5.25 -5.89 -24.19
CA SER A 478 -5.64 -7.26 -23.91
C SER A 478 -4.42 -8.12 -23.64
N VAL A 479 -4.13 -8.33 -22.37
CA VAL A 479 -3.22 -9.42 -21.97
C VAL A 479 -3.96 -10.74 -22.23
N GLY A 480 -3.52 -11.47 -23.26
CA GLY A 480 -4.15 -12.73 -23.67
C GLY A 480 -5.55 -12.61 -24.29
N GLY A 481 -5.98 -11.40 -24.66
CA GLY A 481 -7.28 -10.96 -24.81
C GLY A 481 -8.03 -11.29 -26.09
N ARG A 482 -9.05 -12.09 -25.97
CA ARG A 482 -10.09 -12.23 -27.00
C ARG A 482 -11.48 -12.47 -26.43
N GLY A 483 -11.72 -12.15 -25.20
CA GLY A 483 -13.06 -12.37 -24.68
C GLY A 483 -13.39 -11.22 -23.73
N PHE A 484 -14.33 -10.44 -24.09
CA PHE A 484 -14.88 -9.40 -23.23
C PHE A 484 -15.36 -9.92 -21.87
N LEU A 485 -15.80 -11.18 -21.79
CA LEU A 485 -16.15 -11.85 -20.53
C LEU A 485 -14.93 -11.91 -19.57
N VAL A 486 -13.73 -12.21 -20.09
CA VAL A 486 -12.50 -12.26 -19.28
C VAL A 486 -12.19 -10.87 -18.71
N GLN A 487 -12.33 -9.83 -19.51
CA GLN A 487 -12.11 -8.46 -19.08
C GLN A 487 -13.16 -7.98 -18.07
N ALA A 488 -14.42 -8.39 -18.23
CA ALA A 488 -15.47 -8.15 -17.24
C ALA A 488 -15.21 -8.90 -15.91
N LYS A 489 -14.65 -10.11 -15.97
CA LYS A 489 -14.16 -10.82 -14.78
C LYS A 489 -13.03 -10.05 -14.11
N TRP A 490 -12.08 -9.49 -14.87
CA TRP A 490 -11.01 -8.65 -14.31
C TRP A 490 -11.54 -7.34 -13.69
N GLU A 491 -12.64 -6.78 -14.20
CA GLU A 491 -13.30 -5.62 -13.56
C GLU A 491 -13.85 -5.98 -12.17
N SER A 492 -14.27 -7.23 -11.96
CA SER A 492 -14.73 -7.67 -10.65
C SER A 492 -13.60 -7.81 -9.60
N GLY A 493 -12.35 -7.78 -10.04
CA GLY A 493 -11.19 -8.07 -9.21
C GLY A 493 -11.04 -9.55 -8.81
N MET A 494 -11.98 -10.40 -9.20
CA MET A 494 -11.99 -11.84 -8.92
C MET A 494 -11.88 -12.63 -10.24
N ASP A 495 -10.74 -12.55 -10.86
CA ASP A 495 -10.43 -12.79 -12.28
C ASP A 495 -10.95 -14.12 -12.85
N ASP A 496 -10.84 -15.20 -12.11
CA ASP A 496 -11.26 -16.53 -12.52
C ASP A 496 -12.33 -17.13 -11.59
N SER A 497 -13.03 -16.29 -10.83
CA SER A 497 -14.04 -16.73 -9.86
C SER A 497 -15.08 -17.64 -10.51
N PRO A 498 -15.40 -18.77 -9.83
CA PRO A 498 -16.46 -19.68 -10.29
C PRO A 498 -17.83 -19.02 -10.38
N MET A 499 -18.07 -17.92 -9.67
CA MET A 499 -19.34 -17.18 -9.77
C MET A 499 -19.71 -16.82 -11.21
N TYR A 500 -18.72 -16.66 -12.07
CA TYR A 500 -18.89 -16.20 -13.45
C TYR A 500 -18.68 -17.29 -14.51
N ASP A 501 -18.52 -18.56 -14.11
CA ASP A 501 -18.28 -19.65 -15.07
C ASP A 501 -19.47 -19.89 -16.02
N ASP A 502 -20.69 -19.69 -15.52
CA ASP A 502 -21.94 -19.94 -16.24
C ASP A 502 -22.61 -18.63 -16.72
N VAL A 503 -21.90 -17.49 -16.67
CA VAL A 503 -22.45 -16.18 -17.00
C VAL A 503 -22.28 -15.89 -18.49
N THR A 504 -23.35 -15.43 -19.13
CA THR A 504 -23.31 -14.92 -20.50
C THR A 504 -22.78 -13.48 -20.51
N TYR A 505 -21.87 -13.19 -21.43
CA TYR A 505 -21.48 -11.81 -21.74
C TYR A 505 -22.31 -11.26 -22.89
N ASN A 506 -22.93 -10.10 -22.68
CA ASN A 506 -23.76 -9.45 -23.70
C ASN A 506 -22.93 -8.49 -24.55
N PRO A 507 -22.70 -8.76 -25.84
CA PRO A 507 -21.89 -7.90 -26.71
C PRO A 507 -22.58 -6.60 -27.13
N LYS A 508 -23.87 -6.41 -26.78
CA LYS A 508 -24.61 -5.15 -27.07
C LYS A 508 -24.48 -4.17 -25.92
N THR A 509 -24.53 -4.66 -24.68
CA THR A 509 -24.41 -3.84 -23.47
C THR A 509 -22.98 -3.74 -22.96
N TYR A 510 -22.10 -4.68 -23.35
CA TYR A 510 -20.72 -4.82 -22.89
C TYR A 510 -20.61 -5.16 -21.42
N THR A 511 -21.61 -5.90 -20.91
CA THR A 511 -21.70 -6.35 -19.51
C THR A 511 -21.96 -7.85 -19.41
N MET A 512 -21.73 -8.42 -18.25
CA MET A 512 -22.27 -9.73 -17.88
C MET A 512 -23.81 -9.64 -17.78
N GLU A 513 -24.53 -10.70 -18.14
CA GLU A 513 -25.98 -10.80 -17.91
C GLU A 513 -26.27 -11.28 -16.48
N LEU A 514 -25.77 -10.50 -15.50
CA LEU A 514 -25.80 -10.86 -14.08
C LEU A 514 -25.77 -9.60 -13.21
N ASP A 515 -26.80 -9.35 -12.42
CA ASP A 515 -26.83 -8.36 -11.37
C ASP A 515 -25.94 -8.87 -10.22
N ASP A 516 -24.81 -8.20 -9.98
CA ASP A 516 -23.81 -8.68 -9.03
C ASP A 516 -24.01 -8.08 -7.63
N VAL A 517 -24.13 -8.93 -6.61
CA VAL A 517 -24.32 -8.52 -5.21
C VAL A 517 -23.12 -7.72 -4.71
N GLY A 518 -21.90 -8.15 -5.05
CA GLY A 518 -20.67 -7.52 -4.61
C GLY A 518 -20.53 -6.10 -5.14
N LEU A 519 -20.67 -5.93 -6.46
CA LEU A 519 -20.61 -4.63 -7.12
C LEU A 519 -21.62 -3.64 -6.55
N ASN A 520 -22.91 -4.04 -6.52
CA ASN A 520 -23.97 -3.14 -6.07
C ASN A 520 -23.88 -2.79 -4.58
N SER A 521 -23.33 -3.69 -3.76
CA SER A 521 -23.07 -3.40 -2.36
C SER A 521 -21.93 -2.41 -2.18
N LEU A 522 -20.82 -2.59 -2.90
CA LEU A 522 -19.68 -1.66 -2.80
C LEU A 522 -20.00 -0.31 -3.43
N TYR A 523 -20.79 -0.27 -4.50
CA TYR A 523 -21.29 0.98 -5.08
C TYR A 523 -22.20 1.74 -4.10
N ALA A 524 -23.05 1.04 -3.37
CA ALA A 524 -23.85 1.66 -2.29
C ALA A 524 -22.96 2.18 -1.15
N LEU A 525 -21.94 1.42 -0.74
CA LEU A 525 -20.98 1.83 0.28
C LEU A 525 -20.18 3.07 -0.16
N ASP A 526 -19.79 3.10 -1.44
CA ASP A 526 -19.10 4.26 -2.04
C ASP A 526 -19.99 5.51 -1.98
N ALA A 527 -21.28 5.41 -2.32
CA ALA A 527 -22.26 6.50 -2.19
C ALA A 527 -22.41 6.97 -0.71
N GLU A 528 -22.53 6.04 0.25
CA GLU A 528 -22.58 6.36 1.69
C GLU A 528 -21.34 7.16 2.12
N CYS A 529 -20.16 6.73 1.69
CA CYS A 529 -18.90 7.39 2.05
C CYS A 529 -18.73 8.74 1.33
N LEU A 530 -19.12 8.86 0.08
CA LEU A 530 -19.14 10.14 -0.65
C LEU A 530 -20.08 11.15 0.01
N ALA A 531 -21.26 10.73 0.49
CA ALA A 531 -22.16 11.60 1.24
C ALA A 531 -21.47 12.15 2.50
N LYS A 532 -20.77 11.30 3.25
CA LYS A 532 -20.04 11.71 4.46
C LYS A 532 -18.85 12.62 4.15
N ILE A 533 -18.10 12.33 3.10
CA ILE A 533 -16.99 13.19 2.65
C ILE A 533 -17.53 14.55 2.22
N ALA A 534 -18.64 14.58 1.46
CA ALA A 534 -19.31 15.80 1.04
C ALA A 534 -19.75 16.66 2.25
N ALA A 535 -20.31 16.04 3.28
CA ALA A 535 -20.68 16.72 4.52
C ALA A 535 -19.45 17.33 5.23
N ILE A 536 -18.33 16.61 5.34
CA ILE A 536 -17.07 17.12 5.92
C ILE A 536 -16.57 18.33 5.12
N LEU A 537 -16.69 18.31 3.81
CA LEU A 537 -16.24 19.40 2.91
C LEU A 537 -17.26 20.54 2.77
N GLY A 538 -18.45 20.44 3.36
CA GLY A 538 -19.52 21.45 3.26
C GLY A 538 -20.29 21.43 1.95
N HIS A 539 -20.27 20.33 1.20
CA HIS A 539 -21.01 20.15 -0.06
C HIS A 539 -22.41 19.56 0.18
N GLU A 540 -23.31 20.33 0.76
CA GLU A 540 -24.62 19.88 1.23
C GLU A 540 -25.50 19.27 0.12
N ASP A 541 -25.47 19.81 -1.10
CA ASP A 541 -26.25 19.27 -2.23
C ASP A 541 -25.74 17.88 -2.65
N ASP A 542 -24.44 17.69 -2.71
CA ASP A 542 -23.82 16.39 -2.99
C ASP A 542 -24.07 15.40 -1.83
N ASN A 543 -24.01 15.85 -0.58
CA ASN A 543 -24.36 15.02 0.56
C ASN A 543 -25.76 14.44 0.43
N ARG A 544 -26.77 15.29 0.16
CA ARG A 544 -28.16 14.85 -0.05
C ARG A 544 -28.30 13.92 -1.25
N ARG A 545 -27.64 14.25 -2.36
CA ARG A 545 -27.68 13.44 -3.59
C ARG A 545 -27.13 12.04 -3.37
N PHE A 546 -25.93 11.92 -2.80
CA PHE A 546 -25.32 10.63 -2.56
C PHE A 546 -26.03 9.82 -1.48
N GLN A 547 -26.60 10.47 -0.46
CA GLN A 547 -27.44 9.79 0.51
C GLN A 547 -28.71 9.21 -0.16
N ALA A 548 -29.36 9.95 -1.03
CA ALA A 548 -30.54 9.47 -1.79
C ALA A 548 -30.16 8.31 -2.73
N GLU A 549 -28.99 8.39 -3.35
CA GLU A 549 -28.49 7.30 -4.20
C GLU A 549 -28.17 6.03 -3.41
N TYR A 550 -27.52 6.15 -2.27
CA TYR A 550 -27.32 5.04 -1.32
C TYR A 550 -28.65 4.38 -0.94
N ASP A 551 -29.67 5.18 -0.57
CA ASP A 551 -30.97 4.67 -0.16
C ASP A 551 -31.71 3.97 -1.31
N ARG A 552 -31.57 4.50 -2.54
CA ARG A 552 -32.10 3.88 -3.77
C ARG A 552 -31.46 2.52 -4.04
N VAL A 553 -30.12 2.44 -4.09
CA VAL A 553 -29.40 1.19 -4.37
C VAL A 553 -29.66 0.16 -3.27
N LYS A 554 -29.62 0.58 -2.01
CA LYS A 554 -29.96 -0.25 -0.85
C LYS A 554 -31.34 -0.88 -0.97
N SER A 555 -32.34 -0.11 -1.44
CA SER A 555 -33.70 -0.61 -1.65
C SER A 555 -33.74 -1.64 -2.78
N LEU A 556 -33.09 -1.36 -3.91
CA LEU A 556 -33.05 -2.28 -5.07
C LEU A 556 -32.34 -3.61 -4.71
N VAL A 557 -31.17 -3.56 -4.06
CA VAL A 557 -30.45 -4.77 -3.65
C VAL A 557 -31.30 -5.62 -2.69
N ARG A 558 -32.01 -4.99 -1.73
CA ARG A 558 -32.91 -5.71 -0.84
C ARG A 558 -34.07 -6.37 -1.57
N GLN A 559 -34.61 -5.70 -2.57
CA GLN A 559 -35.78 -6.17 -3.30
C GLN A 559 -35.43 -7.26 -4.33
N LEU A 560 -34.31 -7.09 -5.04
CA LEU A 560 -34.01 -7.89 -6.21
C LEU A 560 -33.02 -9.03 -5.93
N LEU A 561 -32.09 -8.85 -4.97
CA LEU A 561 -30.99 -9.78 -4.73
C LEU A 561 -31.10 -10.58 -3.41
N TRP A 562 -32.11 -10.31 -2.56
CA TRP A 562 -32.35 -11.13 -1.37
C TRP A 562 -33.11 -12.39 -1.71
N ASN A 563 -32.52 -13.56 -1.51
CA ASN A 563 -33.21 -14.85 -1.62
C ASN A 563 -33.76 -15.27 -0.25
N GLU A 564 -35.07 -15.13 -0.05
CA GLU A 564 -35.70 -15.46 1.24
C GLU A 564 -35.64 -16.98 1.52
N GLN A 565 -35.64 -17.83 0.51
CA GLN A 565 -35.57 -19.28 0.69
C GLN A 565 -34.19 -19.66 1.26
N ASP A 566 -33.13 -19.22 0.63
CA ASP A 566 -31.78 -19.57 1.02
C ASP A 566 -31.25 -18.70 2.19
N GLY A 567 -31.83 -17.51 2.44
CA GLY A 567 -31.49 -16.65 3.57
C GLY A 567 -30.20 -15.84 3.41
N ILE A 568 -29.84 -15.57 2.16
CA ILE A 568 -28.65 -14.81 1.79
C ILE A 568 -28.94 -13.95 0.55
N PHE A 569 -28.13 -12.90 0.33
CA PHE A 569 -28.13 -12.18 -0.94
C PHE A 569 -27.37 -12.97 -1.99
N GLU A 570 -27.95 -13.15 -3.17
CA GLU A 570 -27.37 -13.92 -4.26
C GLU A 570 -27.31 -13.09 -5.54
N ASN A 571 -26.30 -13.33 -6.38
CA ASN A 571 -26.26 -12.80 -7.73
C ASN A 571 -27.48 -13.28 -8.51
N ARG A 572 -28.00 -12.42 -9.40
CA ARG A 572 -29.22 -12.70 -10.14
C ARG A 572 -29.01 -12.57 -11.63
N TYR A 573 -29.29 -13.62 -12.37
CA TYR A 573 -29.29 -13.58 -13.84
C TYR A 573 -30.42 -12.71 -14.37
N TRP A 574 -30.27 -12.12 -15.54
CA TRP A 574 -31.28 -11.28 -16.17
C TRP A 574 -32.61 -12.02 -16.44
N ASP A 575 -32.61 -13.35 -16.47
CA ASP A 575 -33.84 -14.17 -16.54
C ASP A 575 -34.56 -14.30 -15.19
N GLY A 576 -34.05 -13.70 -14.14
CA GLY A 576 -34.61 -13.67 -12.79
C GLY A 576 -34.18 -14.80 -11.87
N ARG A 577 -33.39 -15.77 -12.35
CA ARG A 577 -32.87 -16.87 -11.51
C ARG A 577 -31.75 -16.39 -10.62
N PHE A 578 -31.69 -16.89 -9.40
CA PHE A 578 -30.56 -16.68 -8.52
C PHE A 578 -29.40 -17.63 -8.84
N SER A 579 -28.18 -17.13 -8.75
CA SER A 579 -26.97 -17.95 -8.81
C SER A 579 -26.81 -18.71 -7.51
N LYS A 580 -26.50 -19.99 -7.59
CA LYS A 580 -26.24 -20.83 -6.41
C LYS A 580 -24.79 -20.87 -5.98
N ARG A 581 -23.93 -20.16 -6.68
CA ARG A 581 -22.50 -20.07 -6.36
C ARG A 581 -22.25 -18.98 -5.33
N LEU A 582 -21.97 -19.39 -4.10
CA LEU A 582 -21.74 -18.47 -2.98
C LEU A 582 -20.26 -18.12 -2.80
N SER A 583 -19.98 -16.86 -2.63
CA SER A 583 -18.64 -16.31 -2.41
C SER A 583 -18.64 -15.29 -1.26
N PRO A 584 -17.50 -14.78 -0.81
CA PRO A 584 -17.43 -13.69 0.18
C PRO A 584 -18.25 -12.45 -0.20
N THR A 585 -18.44 -12.17 -1.50
CA THR A 585 -19.19 -11.00 -1.97
C THR A 585 -20.67 -11.04 -1.59
N ASN A 586 -21.21 -12.22 -1.32
CA ASN A 586 -22.59 -12.38 -0.82
C ASN A 586 -22.78 -11.75 0.58
N PHE A 587 -21.68 -11.51 1.34
CA PHE A 587 -21.71 -10.81 2.63
C PHE A 587 -21.49 -9.29 2.51
N TYR A 588 -21.18 -8.76 1.32
CA TYR A 588 -20.94 -7.31 1.14
C TYR A 588 -22.19 -6.43 1.39
N PRO A 589 -23.45 -6.93 1.24
CA PRO A 589 -24.62 -6.18 1.71
C PRO A 589 -24.57 -5.83 3.21
N LEU A 590 -23.79 -6.58 4.00
CA LEU A 590 -23.60 -6.28 5.41
C LEU A 590 -22.63 -5.07 5.57
N VAL A 591 -21.47 -5.08 4.92
CA VAL A 591 -20.54 -3.94 5.04
C VAL A 591 -21.15 -2.66 4.48
N ALA A 592 -21.98 -2.74 3.47
CA ALA A 592 -22.76 -1.62 2.93
C ALA A 592 -24.00 -1.23 3.78
N GLY A 593 -24.30 -1.94 4.88
CA GLY A 593 -25.47 -1.64 5.72
C GLY A 593 -26.82 -1.84 5.02
N ILE A 594 -26.84 -2.67 3.99
CA ILE A 594 -28.02 -2.98 3.18
C ILE A 594 -28.93 -3.95 3.91
N ALA A 595 -28.40 -5.00 4.49
CA ALA A 595 -29.18 -6.02 5.18
C ALA A 595 -29.98 -5.46 6.38
N THR A 596 -31.10 -6.04 6.70
CA THR A 596 -31.74 -5.84 8.00
C THR A 596 -31.00 -6.65 9.06
N THR A 597 -31.13 -6.29 10.35
CA THR A 597 -30.54 -7.07 11.45
C THR A 597 -30.97 -8.55 11.41
N LYS A 598 -32.20 -8.84 11.02
CA LYS A 598 -32.69 -10.23 10.87
C LYS A 598 -31.99 -10.97 9.74
N GLN A 599 -31.83 -10.33 8.58
CA GLN A 599 -31.10 -10.89 7.45
C GLN A 599 -29.65 -11.14 7.80
N ALA A 600 -28.97 -10.15 8.39
CA ALA A 600 -27.57 -10.28 8.79
C ALA A 600 -27.34 -11.47 9.75
N LYS A 601 -28.21 -11.62 10.74
CA LYS A 601 -28.15 -12.78 11.66
C LYS A 601 -28.33 -14.11 10.96
N ARG A 602 -29.24 -14.18 9.96
CA ARG A 602 -29.40 -15.41 9.15
C ARG A 602 -28.12 -15.69 8.35
N MET A 603 -27.60 -14.70 7.63
CA MET A 603 -26.39 -14.85 6.83
C MET A 603 -25.20 -15.31 7.65
N VAL A 604 -24.99 -14.71 8.85
CA VAL A 604 -23.88 -15.11 9.71
C VAL A 604 -24.06 -16.53 10.23
N ARG A 605 -25.25 -16.89 10.73
CA ARG A 605 -25.48 -18.19 11.38
C ARG A 605 -25.64 -19.34 10.39
N GLU A 606 -26.37 -19.12 9.29
CA GLU A 606 -26.74 -20.18 8.34
C GLU A 606 -25.66 -20.40 7.30
N HIS A 607 -24.85 -19.36 6.97
CA HIS A 607 -23.85 -19.40 5.91
C HIS A 607 -22.42 -19.18 6.40
N LEU A 608 -22.11 -18.01 7.02
CA LEU A 608 -20.72 -17.70 7.40
C LEU A 608 -20.16 -18.74 8.38
N LEU A 609 -20.92 -19.09 9.42
CA LEU A 609 -20.51 -20.06 10.44
C LEU A 609 -20.76 -21.52 10.01
N ASN A 610 -21.24 -21.75 8.79
CA ASN A 610 -21.44 -23.08 8.25
C ASN A 610 -20.11 -23.69 7.78
N SER A 611 -19.70 -24.80 8.39
CA SER A 611 -18.46 -25.49 8.05
C SER A 611 -18.45 -26.10 6.65
N GLU A 612 -19.63 -26.43 6.11
CA GLU A 612 -19.77 -26.92 4.72
C GLU A 612 -19.70 -25.79 3.69
N GLU A 613 -19.76 -24.50 4.12
CA GLU A 613 -19.74 -23.36 3.21
C GLU A 613 -18.47 -22.52 3.44
N PHE A 614 -18.38 -21.76 4.54
CA PHE A 614 -17.32 -20.77 4.70
C PHE A 614 -16.46 -20.96 5.95
N TRP A 615 -17.01 -21.54 7.04
CA TRP A 615 -16.27 -21.66 8.28
C TRP A 615 -15.33 -22.87 8.31
N GLY A 616 -14.07 -22.65 8.65
CA GLY A 616 -13.06 -23.72 8.73
C GLY A 616 -11.92 -23.36 9.67
N LYS A 617 -10.84 -24.11 9.61
CA LYS A 617 -9.60 -23.73 10.31
C LYS A 617 -9.15 -22.34 9.85
N TYR A 618 -9.14 -22.14 8.54
CA TYR A 618 -8.86 -20.86 7.90
C TYR A 618 -10.12 -20.32 7.22
N VAL A 619 -10.29 -19.02 7.21
CA VAL A 619 -11.43 -18.26 6.68
C VAL A 619 -10.93 -17.06 5.88
N ILE A 620 -11.66 -16.64 4.87
CA ILE A 620 -12.85 -17.16 4.20
C ILE A 620 -12.47 -17.54 2.76
N PRO A 621 -12.83 -18.74 2.25
CA PRO A 621 -12.51 -19.10 0.87
C PRO A 621 -13.32 -18.27 -0.12
N THR A 622 -12.78 -18.04 -1.30
CA THR A 622 -13.41 -17.23 -2.36
C THR A 622 -14.60 -17.87 -3.04
N ILE A 623 -14.82 -19.12 -2.80
CA ILE A 623 -16.05 -19.85 -3.15
C ILE A 623 -16.41 -20.80 -2.00
N SER A 624 -17.70 -21.05 -1.78
CA SER A 624 -18.15 -21.92 -0.69
C SER A 624 -17.58 -23.35 -0.83
N ARG A 625 -17.30 -24.01 0.31
CA ARG A 625 -16.65 -25.33 0.35
C ARG A 625 -17.46 -26.43 -0.29
N ASN A 626 -18.79 -26.28 -0.34
CA ASN A 626 -19.71 -27.20 -1.00
C ASN A 626 -19.88 -26.94 -2.51
N ASP A 627 -19.27 -25.86 -3.04
CA ASP A 627 -19.21 -25.68 -4.50
C ASP A 627 -18.15 -26.62 -5.09
N PRO A 628 -18.45 -27.32 -6.20
CA PRO A 628 -17.47 -28.22 -6.85
C PRO A 628 -16.13 -27.54 -7.18
N ALA A 629 -16.14 -26.24 -7.54
CA ALA A 629 -14.94 -25.50 -7.89
C ALA A 629 -14.03 -25.19 -6.68
N PHE A 630 -14.53 -25.36 -5.44
CA PHE A 630 -13.68 -25.25 -4.26
C PHE A 630 -12.52 -26.26 -4.28
N GLN A 631 -12.68 -27.38 -4.94
CA GLN A 631 -11.65 -28.42 -5.07
C GLN A 631 -10.46 -27.97 -5.94
N ASP A 632 -10.63 -26.94 -6.75
CA ASP A 632 -9.56 -26.43 -7.63
C ASP A 632 -8.42 -25.83 -6.81
N GLN A 633 -8.71 -25.18 -5.66
CA GLN A 633 -7.75 -24.53 -4.77
C GLN A 633 -6.67 -23.76 -5.56
N TYR A 634 -7.14 -22.88 -6.40
CA TYR A 634 -6.31 -22.14 -7.33
C TYR A 634 -6.87 -20.73 -7.53
N TYR A 635 -6.11 -19.72 -7.19
CA TYR A 635 -6.41 -18.31 -7.40
C TYR A 635 -7.76 -17.91 -6.76
N TRP A 636 -8.75 -17.38 -7.51
CA TRP A 636 -10.09 -17.04 -6.97
C TRP A 636 -11.05 -18.24 -6.89
N ARG A 637 -10.54 -19.45 -7.02
CA ARG A 637 -11.29 -20.71 -7.04
C ARG A 637 -11.04 -21.53 -5.75
N GLY A 638 -11.30 -20.90 -4.59
CA GLY A 638 -11.24 -21.56 -3.28
C GLY A 638 -10.17 -21.03 -2.34
N ASP A 639 -9.19 -20.26 -2.82
CA ASP A 639 -8.14 -19.69 -1.96
C ASP A 639 -8.69 -18.55 -1.10
N ILE A 640 -7.92 -18.17 -0.06
CA ILE A 640 -8.26 -17.12 0.89
C ILE A 640 -7.47 -15.86 0.55
N TRP A 641 -8.14 -14.71 0.50
CA TRP A 641 -7.58 -13.45 0.06
C TRP A 641 -7.79 -12.33 1.09
N GLY A 642 -6.75 -11.48 1.27
CA GLY A 642 -6.79 -10.36 2.22
C GLY A 642 -7.97 -9.40 2.03
N PRO A 643 -8.26 -8.89 0.81
CA PRO A 643 -9.36 -7.95 0.56
C PRO A 643 -10.74 -8.49 0.93
N THR A 644 -11.05 -9.74 0.53
CA THR A 644 -12.35 -10.35 0.84
C THR A 644 -12.50 -10.59 2.34
N ASN A 645 -11.43 -11.06 3.01
CA ASN A 645 -11.42 -11.20 4.47
C ASN A 645 -11.66 -9.87 5.17
N TYR A 646 -10.98 -8.82 4.74
CA TYR A 646 -11.12 -7.49 5.33
C TYR A 646 -12.56 -6.97 5.20
N LEU A 647 -13.17 -7.06 4.03
CA LEU A 647 -14.54 -6.57 3.81
C LEU A 647 -15.58 -7.39 4.59
N VAL A 648 -15.42 -8.72 4.67
CA VAL A 648 -16.31 -9.57 5.48
C VAL A 648 -16.12 -9.31 6.97
N TYR A 649 -14.89 -9.10 7.44
CA TYR A 649 -14.64 -8.69 8.82
C TYR A 649 -15.35 -7.38 9.17
N GLN A 650 -15.27 -6.37 8.30
CA GLN A 650 -15.99 -5.10 8.50
C GLN A 650 -17.53 -5.30 8.46
N ALA A 651 -18.00 -6.21 7.61
CA ALA A 651 -19.41 -6.60 7.53
C ALA A 651 -19.93 -7.18 8.86
N ILE A 652 -19.19 -8.10 9.45
CA ILE A 652 -19.51 -8.73 10.75
C ILE A 652 -19.55 -7.65 11.87
N ASN A 653 -18.56 -6.76 11.90
CA ASN A 653 -18.47 -5.70 12.90
C ASN A 653 -19.62 -4.69 12.77
N ARG A 654 -20.07 -4.35 11.57
CA ARG A 654 -21.17 -3.39 11.34
C ARG A 654 -22.48 -3.85 11.99
N TYR A 655 -22.68 -5.17 12.13
CA TYR A 655 -23.89 -5.73 12.74
C TYR A 655 -23.69 -6.19 14.18
N GLY A 656 -22.53 -5.91 14.79
CA GLY A 656 -22.27 -6.19 16.20
C GLY A 656 -22.16 -7.67 16.54
N GLU A 657 -21.77 -8.51 15.59
CA GLU A 657 -21.49 -9.94 15.82
C GLU A 657 -20.04 -10.09 16.35
N ASP A 658 -19.79 -9.48 17.53
CA ASP A 658 -18.46 -9.23 18.10
C ASP A 658 -17.64 -10.49 18.39
N GLU A 659 -18.30 -11.56 18.87
CA GLU A 659 -17.64 -12.85 19.10
C GLU A 659 -17.15 -13.48 17.79
N VAL A 660 -17.98 -13.42 16.75
CA VAL A 660 -17.65 -13.93 15.42
C VAL A 660 -16.52 -13.08 14.80
N ALA A 661 -16.56 -11.76 14.99
CA ALA A 661 -15.53 -10.85 14.51
C ALA A 661 -14.16 -11.13 15.16
N LEU A 662 -14.13 -11.41 16.47
CA LEU A 662 -12.90 -11.77 17.16
C LEU A 662 -12.33 -13.11 16.67
N GLU A 663 -13.15 -14.16 16.59
CA GLU A 663 -12.71 -15.47 16.07
C GLU A 663 -12.25 -15.39 14.61
N PHE A 664 -12.94 -14.61 13.77
CA PHE A 664 -12.55 -14.35 12.39
C PHE A 664 -11.18 -13.65 12.32
N ALA A 665 -10.95 -12.69 13.22
CA ALA A 665 -9.68 -11.97 13.31
C ALA A 665 -8.54 -12.91 13.75
N GLU A 666 -8.76 -13.79 14.74
CA GLU A 666 -7.77 -14.77 15.18
C GLU A 666 -7.40 -15.72 14.03
N LYS A 667 -8.40 -16.29 13.33
CA LYS A 667 -8.17 -17.20 12.20
C LYS A 667 -7.41 -16.53 11.04
N SER A 668 -7.72 -15.27 10.73
CA SER A 668 -7.04 -14.49 9.68
C SER A 668 -5.60 -14.17 10.06
N TYR A 669 -5.38 -13.74 11.30
CA TYR A 669 -4.05 -13.45 11.84
C TYR A 669 -3.18 -14.70 11.91
N ASP A 670 -3.72 -15.83 12.41
CA ASP A 670 -2.98 -17.09 12.50
C ASP A 670 -2.54 -17.58 11.12
N LEU A 671 -3.43 -17.52 10.12
CA LEU A 671 -3.13 -17.87 8.73
C LEU A 671 -1.94 -17.07 8.18
N PHE A 672 -1.96 -15.77 8.38
CA PHE A 672 -0.88 -14.89 7.92
C PHE A 672 0.43 -15.15 8.68
N MET A 673 0.37 -15.20 10.02
CA MET A 673 1.55 -15.29 10.87
C MET A 673 2.25 -16.65 10.78
N GLU A 674 1.54 -17.72 10.44
CA GLU A 674 2.12 -19.05 10.21
C GLU A 674 3.15 -19.00 9.06
N ASP A 675 2.84 -18.31 7.94
CA ASP A 675 3.81 -18.13 6.85
C ASP A 675 4.82 -17.01 7.14
N TRP A 676 4.38 -15.91 7.74
CA TRP A 676 5.25 -14.77 8.06
C TRP A 676 6.41 -15.17 8.98
N GLN A 677 6.15 -15.94 10.03
CA GLN A 677 7.19 -16.38 10.96
C GLN A 677 8.20 -17.31 10.28
N ALA A 678 7.77 -18.11 9.33
CA ALA A 678 8.63 -19.05 8.61
C ALA A 678 9.45 -18.37 7.50
N HIS A 679 8.89 -17.41 6.80
CA HIS A 679 9.44 -16.90 5.54
C HIS A 679 9.63 -15.38 5.48
N GLN A 680 9.07 -14.59 6.44
CA GLN A 680 9.14 -13.12 6.46
C GLN A 680 8.62 -12.50 5.16
N ARG A 681 7.47 -12.98 4.67
CA ARG A 681 6.86 -12.50 3.44
C ARG A 681 5.34 -12.41 3.57
N THR A 682 4.72 -11.51 2.82
CA THR A 682 3.30 -11.49 2.53
C THR A 682 3.04 -12.27 1.24
N ASN A 683 1.82 -12.72 1.04
CA ASN A 683 1.45 -13.48 -0.16
C ASN A 683 0.17 -12.93 -0.75
N GLU A 684 -0.02 -13.17 -2.03
CA GLU A 684 -1.21 -12.76 -2.77
C GLU A 684 -2.46 -13.45 -2.21
N GLN A 685 -2.38 -14.77 -1.94
CA GLN A 685 -3.43 -15.62 -1.40
C GLN A 685 -2.88 -16.77 -0.56
N TYR A 686 -3.80 -17.54 0.05
CA TYR A 686 -3.49 -18.71 0.88
C TYR A 686 -4.44 -19.84 0.57
N TYR A 687 -3.95 -21.08 0.50
CA TYR A 687 -4.78 -22.28 0.27
C TYR A 687 -5.69 -22.57 1.47
N ALA A 688 -6.99 -22.68 1.25
CA ALA A 688 -7.96 -22.87 2.32
C ALA A 688 -7.83 -24.22 3.03
N TRP A 689 -7.23 -25.24 2.40
CA TRP A 689 -7.04 -26.56 3.03
C TRP A 689 -5.87 -26.62 3.99
N GLY A 690 -4.75 -26.06 3.65
CA GLY A 690 -3.50 -26.20 4.36
C GLY A 690 -2.96 -24.92 4.96
N GLY A 691 -3.50 -23.77 4.60
CA GLY A 691 -2.98 -22.46 5.02
C GLY A 691 -1.64 -22.08 4.38
N SER A 692 -1.10 -22.90 3.47
CA SER A 692 0.12 -22.55 2.76
C SER A 692 -0.09 -21.37 1.83
N ALA A 693 0.96 -20.56 1.67
CA ALA A 693 0.96 -19.42 0.79
C ALA A 693 0.83 -19.80 -0.69
N GLY A 694 0.11 -19.02 -1.46
CA GLY A 694 -0.07 -19.14 -2.89
C GLY A 694 0.06 -17.80 -3.61
N GLY A 695 0.07 -17.84 -4.93
CA GLY A 695 0.18 -16.66 -5.77
C GLY A 695 1.56 -16.01 -5.74
N ASP A 696 1.57 -14.69 -5.98
CA ASP A 696 2.80 -13.90 -5.90
C ASP A 696 3.20 -13.61 -4.46
N VAL A 697 4.50 -13.54 -4.22
CA VAL A 697 5.06 -13.28 -2.88
C VAL A 697 5.35 -11.79 -2.70
N HIS A 698 5.44 -11.37 -1.43
CA HIS A 698 5.58 -9.97 -1.04
C HIS A 698 4.45 -9.08 -1.61
N TYR A 699 3.25 -9.65 -1.68
CA TYR A 699 2.07 -8.95 -2.18
C TYR A 699 1.47 -8.07 -1.10
N THR A 700 1.30 -6.79 -1.36
CA THR A 700 0.97 -5.75 -0.37
C THR A 700 -0.29 -6.08 0.44
N TRP A 701 -1.38 -6.44 -0.20
CA TRP A 701 -2.65 -6.65 0.48
C TRP A 701 -2.75 -7.90 1.37
N GLY A 702 -1.78 -8.84 1.27
CA GLY A 702 -1.71 -9.99 2.19
C GLY A 702 -1.67 -9.55 3.66
N ALA A 703 -1.09 -8.38 3.94
CA ALA A 703 -1.01 -7.80 5.29
C ALA A 703 -2.38 -7.35 5.87
N LEU A 704 -3.46 -7.29 5.08
CA LEU A 704 -4.82 -7.04 5.58
C LEU A 704 -5.26 -8.09 6.60
N LEU A 705 -4.79 -9.33 6.48
CA LEU A 705 -5.09 -10.38 7.45
C LEU A 705 -4.54 -10.06 8.85
N CYS A 706 -3.40 -9.37 8.95
CA CYS A 706 -2.87 -8.82 10.20
C CYS A 706 -3.60 -7.56 10.67
N LEU A 707 -3.98 -6.68 9.73
CA LEU A 707 -4.72 -5.46 10.05
C LEU A 707 -6.05 -5.76 10.75
N ILE A 708 -6.76 -6.83 10.32
CA ILE A 708 -7.98 -7.32 10.96
C ILE A 708 -7.75 -7.57 12.48
N GLY A 709 -6.65 -8.23 12.85
CA GLY A 709 -6.28 -8.45 14.25
C GLY A 709 -5.99 -7.13 14.99
N MET A 710 -5.26 -6.22 14.37
CA MET A 710 -4.94 -4.92 14.95
C MET A 710 -6.20 -4.07 15.20
N GLN A 711 -7.19 -4.15 14.31
CA GLN A 711 -8.45 -3.41 14.42
C GLN A 711 -9.37 -3.92 15.55
N GLN A 712 -9.06 -5.06 16.19
CA GLN A 712 -9.73 -5.44 17.44
C GLN A 712 -9.41 -4.49 18.59
N PHE A 713 -8.25 -3.83 18.57
CA PHE A 713 -7.87 -2.85 19.59
C PHE A 713 -8.55 -1.50 19.35
N ILE A 714 -8.41 -0.94 18.15
CA ILE A 714 -8.96 0.38 17.79
C ILE A 714 -9.24 0.45 16.28
N ASP A 715 -10.39 1.00 15.91
CA ASP A 715 -10.79 1.26 14.53
C ASP A 715 -11.80 2.41 14.46
N GLU A 716 -12.03 2.99 13.29
CA GLU A 716 -13.07 3.97 13.06
C GLU A 716 -13.75 3.70 11.71
N ASN A 717 -15.06 3.69 11.71
CA ASN A 717 -15.90 3.39 10.56
C ASN A 717 -16.97 4.44 10.35
N PRO A 718 -17.47 4.62 9.12
CA PRO A 718 -18.52 5.60 8.82
C PRO A 718 -19.81 5.39 9.61
N TRP A 719 -20.07 4.18 10.07
CA TRP A 719 -21.30 3.80 10.77
C TRP A 719 -21.16 3.71 12.30
N ASP A 720 -19.95 3.41 12.81
CA ASP A 720 -19.68 3.17 14.24
C ASP A 720 -18.88 4.29 14.91
N GLY A 721 -18.34 5.25 14.14
CA GLY A 721 -17.37 6.20 14.66
C GLY A 721 -16.14 5.48 15.24
N LEU A 722 -15.52 6.07 16.27
CA LEU A 722 -14.39 5.45 16.96
C LEU A 722 -14.87 4.24 17.76
N ARG A 723 -14.24 3.09 17.46
CA ARG A 723 -14.46 1.80 18.14
C ARG A 723 -13.16 1.35 18.81
N PHE A 724 -13.26 0.72 19.97
CA PHE A 724 -12.16 0.02 20.62
C PHE A 724 -12.64 -1.16 21.46
N GLY A 725 -11.70 -2.07 21.75
CA GLY A 725 -11.96 -3.22 22.59
C GLY A 725 -12.46 -4.45 21.85
N ALA A 726 -12.37 -5.60 22.50
CA ALA A 726 -12.82 -6.91 22.00
C ALA A 726 -13.66 -7.61 23.08
N LEU A 727 -14.70 -8.33 22.64
CA LEU A 727 -15.62 -9.00 23.56
C LEU A 727 -15.01 -10.31 24.01
N GLN A 728 -14.71 -10.42 25.32
CA GLN A 728 -14.14 -11.60 25.95
C GLN A 728 -12.95 -12.24 25.17
N PRO A 729 -11.89 -11.50 24.87
CA PRO A 729 -10.75 -12.11 24.18
C PRO A 729 -10.15 -13.24 25.04
N PRO A 730 -9.60 -14.31 24.43
CA PRO A 730 -9.13 -15.50 25.16
C PRO A 730 -7.92 -15.22 26.04
N ARG A 731 -7.16 -14.18 25.71
CA ARG A 731 -5.98 -13.71 26.42
C ARG A 731 -5.81 -12.21 26.27
N GLU A 732 -4.94 -11.64 27.09
CA GLU A 732 -4.62 -10.23 27.01
C GLU A 732 -3.76 -9.93 25.76
N GLY A 733 -4.01 -8.76 25.19
CA GLY A 733 -3.19 -8.12 24.18
C GLY A 733 -3.06 -6.64 24.46
N GLN A 734 -1.93 -6.04 24.09
CA GLN A 734 -1.65 -4.63 24.25
C GLN A 734 -1.12 -4.04 22.93
N LEU A 735 -1.86 -3.11 22.36
CA LEU A 735 -1.41 -2.26 21.25
C LEU A 735 -0.85 -0.97 21.85
N LEU A 736 0.41 -0.68 21.60
CA LEU A 736 1.13 0.47 22.12
C LEU A 736 1.55 1.40 21.00
N GLY A 737 1.37 2.69 21.21
CA GLY A 737 1.95 3.73 20.38
C GLY A 737 1.26 4.00 19.04
N VAL A 738 0.03 3.55 18.83
CA VAL A 738 -0.70 3.84 17.59
C VAL A 738 -1.14 5.30 17.55
N ILE A 739 -0.91 5.96 16.40
CA ILE A 739 -1.36 7.33 16.20
C ILE A 739 -2.77 7.34 15.61
N TRP A 740 -3.65 8.17 16.19
CA TRP A 740 -5.01 8.41 15.73
C TRP A 740 -5.41 9.87 15.97
N LYS A 741 -5.72 10.61 14.92
CA LYS A 741 -6.04 12.04 14.99
C LYS A 741 -5.00 12.84 15.77
N GLU A 742 -3.72 12.67 15.45
CA GLU A 742 -2.55 13.31 16.07
C GLU A 742 -2.28 12.92 17.55
N HIS A 743 -3.12 12.05 18.15
CA HIS A 743 -2.93 11.55 19.48
C HIS A 743 -2.29 10.16 19.48
N ARG A 744 -1.48 9.89 20.49
CA ARG A 744 -0.89 8.57 20.74
C ARG A 744 -1.82 7.74 21.64
N TYR A 745 -2.25 6.60 21.13
CA TYR A 745 -3.08 5.65 21.87
C TYR A 745 -2.31 4.39 22.26
N ASP A 746 -2.55 3.94 23.50
CA ASP A 746 -2.24 2.60 23.97
C ASP A 746 -3.55 1.92 24.35
N VAL A 747 -3.82 0.74 23.82
CA VAL A 747 -5.07 0.01 24.03
C VAL A 747 -4.77 -1.38 24.55
N THR A 748 -5.35 -1.73 25.70
CA THR A 748 -5.29 -3.09 26.26
C THR A 748 -6.66 -3.76 26.10
N ILE A 749 -6.67 -4.98 25.57
CA ILE A 749 -7.83 -5.85 25.49
C ILE A 749 -7.55 -7.15 26.23
N GLY A 750 -8.47 -7.61 27.04
CA GLY A 750 -8.28 -8.85 27.82
C GLY A 750 -9.59 -9.35 28.42
N PRO A 751 -9.64 -10.61 28.91
CA PRO A 751 -10.87 -11.15 29.48
C PRO A 751 -11.33 -10.42 30.74
N ALA A 752 -10.41 -9.76 31.44
CA ALA A 752 -10.66 -9.06 32.70
C ALA A 752 -10.38 -7.54 32.63
N LEU A 753 -10.01 -7.03 31.46
CA LEU A 753 -9.66 -5.61 31.30
C LEU A 753 -9.86 -5.15 29.85
N THR A 754 -10.49 -3.98 29.70
CA THR A 754 -10.35 -3.15 28.51
C THR A 754 -9.91 -1.77 28.95
N SER A 755 -8.75 -1.30 28.48
CA SER A 755 -8.18 0.00 28.86
C SER A 755 -7.74 0.78 27.64
N VAL A 756 -8.02 2.09 27.63
CA VAL A 756 -7.57 3.02 26.60
C VAL A 756 -6.84 4.19 27.25
N ARG A 757 -5.58 4.38 26.82
CA ARG A 757 -4.78 5.55 27.17
C ARG A 757 -4.60 6.43 25.95
N ARG A 758 -4.72 7.72 26.12
CA ARG A 758 -4.44 8.74 25.11
C ARG A 758 -3.39 9.70 25.64
N ASP A 759 -2.28 9.85 24.91
CA ASP A 759 -1.13 10.69 25.31
C ASP A 759 -0.60 10.35 26.72
N GLY A 760 -0.55 9.06 27.02
CA GLY A 760 -0.07 8.53 28.30
C GLY A 760 -1.07 8.62 29.45
N GLN A 761 -2.25 9.21 29.26
CA GLN A 761 -3.31 9.33 30.28
C GLN A 761 -4.45 8.34 30.01
N THR A 762 -4.86 7.59 31.02
CA THR A 762 -6.04 6.73 30.91
C THR A 762 -7.29 7.56 30.64
N ARG A 763 -8.11 7.09 29.70
CA ARG A 763 -9.38 7.73 29.29
C ARG A 763 -10.59 6.84 29.53
N PHE A 764 -10.37 5.53 29.47
CA PHE A 764 -11.41 4.53 29.64
C PHE A 764 -10.81 3.28 30.26
N ASP A 765 -11.48 2.74 31.28
CA ASP A 765 -11.20 1.42 31.85
C ASP A 765 -12.50 0.65 32.08
N ALA A 766 -12.47 -0.65 31.81
CA ALA A 766 -13.54 -1.60 32.15
C ALA A 766 -12.93 -2.87 32.73
N ASP A 767 -13.52 -3.41 33.82
CA ASP A 767 -13.05 -4.63 34.48
C ASP A 767 -13.49 -5.92 33.75
N ALA A 768 -13.71 -5.83 32.42
CA ALA A 768 -14.07 -6.92 31.52
C ALA A 768 -13.58 -6.66 30.10
N GLY A 769 -13.56 -7.70 29.28
CA GLY A 769 -13.46 -7.56 27.82
C GLY A 769 -14.78 -6.99 27.27
N VAL A 770 -14.75 -5.77 26.78
CA VAL A 770 -15.90 -5.05 26.24
C VAL A 770 -15.61 -4.51 24.86
N VAL A 771 -16.66 -4.27 24.07
CA VAL A 771 -16.57 -3.50 22.82
C VAL A 771 -17.28 -2.17 23.01
N VAL A 772 -16.58 -1.09 22.71
CA VAL A 772 -17.09 0.30 22.73
C VAL A 772 -17.16 0.81 21.30
N ARG A 773 -18.24 1.52 20.96
CA ARG A 773 -18.49 2.15 19.64
C ARG A 773 -19.01 3.56 19.81
N ASN A 774 -18.84 4.36 18.76
CA ASN A 774 -19.28 5.76 18.76
C ASN A 774 -18.71 6.57 19.92
N TYR A 775 -17.47 6.27 20.35
CA TYR A 775 -16.84 7.00 21.44
C TYR A 775 -16.57 8.44 21.02
N SER A 776 -17.35 9.35 21.55
CA SER A 776 -17.35 10.75 21.16
C SER A 776 -17.25 11.66 22.38
N VAL A 777 -16.19 12.46 22.39
CA VAL A 777 -15.94 13.48 23.42
C VAL A 777 -16.27 14.85 22.86
N THR A 778 -17.10 15.60 23.54
CA THR A 778 -17.47 16.98 23.19
C THR A 778 -17.10 17.92 24.35
N PRO A 779 -17.12 19.25 24.15
CA PRO A 779 -16.94 20.18 25.27
C PRO A 779 -17.92 19.97 26.45
N ASP A 780 -19.11 19.45 26.14
CA ASP A 780 -20.23 19.34 27.10
C ASP A 780 -20.44 17.91 27.63
N GLY A 781 -19.71 16.91 27.13
CA GLY A 781 -19.96 15.54 27.56
C GLY A 781 -19.18 14.44 26.77
N LEU A 782 -19.47 13.21 27.19
CA LEU A 782 -18.99 11.99 26.58
C LEU A 782 -20.19 11.11 26.20
N SER A 783 -20.17 10.52 25.02
CA SER A 783 -21.19 9.53 24.64
C SER A 783 -20.53 8.34 23.93
N PHE A 784 -21.07 7.14 24.17
CA PHE A 784 -20.68 5.91 23.49
C PHE A 784 -21.75 4.83 23.63
N SER A 785 -21.70 3.83 22.78
CA SER A 785 -22.38 2.56 23.01
C SER A 785 -21.37 1.48 23.38
N MET A 786 -21.78 0.50 24.16
CA MET A 786 -20.90 -0.59 24.55
C MET A 786 -21.65 -1.91 24.67
N ARG A 787 -20.91 -3.01 24.53
CA ARG A 787 -21.38 -4.36 24.77
C ARG A 787 -20.49 -5.07 25.79
N THR A 788 -21.12 -5.75 26.74
CA THR A 788 -20.45 -6.59 27.74
C THR A 788 -21.29 -7.84 28.02
N VAL A 789 -20.63 -8.95 28.41
CA VAL A 789 -21.30 -10.23 28.69
C VAL A 789 -21.53 -10.48 30.18
N ARG A 790 -21.04 -9.61 31.07
CA ARG A 790 -21.22 -9.68 32.51
C ARG A 790 -21.46 -8.29 33.10
N THR A 791 -21.89 -8.23 34.32
CA THR A 791 -21.91 -6.96 35.06
C THR A 791 -20.50 -6.39 35.10
N THR A 792 -20.31 -5.15 34.63
CA THR A 792 -19.01 -4.55 34.35
C THR A 792 -18.95 -3.18 35.02
N ARG A 793 -17.85 -2.94 35.71
CA ARG A 793 -17.49 -1.63 36.25
C ARG A 793 -16.75 -0.86 35.17
N ILE A 794 -17.19 0.39 34.98
CA ILE A 794 -16.63 1.31 33.98
C ILE A 794 -16.05 2.52 34.71
N GLU A 795 -14.89 2.96 34.23
CA GLU A 795 -14.28 4.22 34.63
C GLU A 795 -13.99 5.05 33.36
N THR A 796 -14.45 6.31 33.38
CA THR A 796 -14.18 7.29 32.33
C THR A 796 -13.40 8.46 32.93
N MET A 797 -12.40 9.00 32.18
CA MET A 797 -11.49 10.06 32.66
C MET A 797 -11.45 11.25 31.69
N GLU A 798 -12.61 11.60 31.14
CA GLU A 798 -12.74 12.77 30.25
C GLU A 798 -13.31 14.00 30.95
N ALA A 799 -14.06 13.81 32.05
CA ALA A 799 -14.62 14.89 32.83
C ALA A 799 -13.56 15.66 33.62
N LYS A 800 -13.64 17.00 33.63
CA LYS A 800 -12.60 17.84 34.23
C LYS A 800 -12.75 18.02 35.73
N SER A 801 -13.96 18.17 36.23
CA SER A 801 -14.27 18.36 37.70
C SER A 801 -15.77 18.39 37.97
N GLY A 802 -16.16 18.32 39.25
CA GLY A 802 -17.53 18.50 39.68
C GLY A 802 -18.35 17.22 39.71
N ALA A 803 -19.54 17.24 39.17
CA ALA A 803 -20.42 16.10 39.03
C ALA A 803 -20.82 15.90 37.57
N VAL A 804 -21.05 14.66 37.22
CA VAL A 804 -21.49 14.24 35.88
C VAL A 804 -22.93 13.77 35.96
N SER A 805 -23.76 14.20 35.03
CA SER A 805 -25.09 13.63 34.82
C SER A 805 -24.97 12.44 33.87
N LEU A 806 -25.06 11.22 34.40
CA LEU A 806 -24.98 9.97 33.69
C LEU A 806 -26.35 9.46 33.26
N MET A 807 -26.56 9.20 32.00
CA MET A 807 -27.69 8.42 31.47
C MET A 807 -27.20 7.09 30.89
N VAL A 808 -27.90 6.00 31.19
CA VAL A 808 -27.72 4.66 30.64
C VAL A 808 -29.01 4.26 29.96
N ASP A 809 -28.94 3.89 28.68
CA ASP A 809 -30.11 3.42 27.88
C ASP A 809 -31.29 4.38 27.83
N GLY A 810 -31.02 5.71 27.88
CA GLY A 810 -32.05 6.72 27.91
C GLY A 810 -32.87 6.75 29.22
N GLY A 811 -32.44 6.03 30.25
CA GLY A 811 -33.08 6.01 31.58
C GLY A 811 -32.87 7.33 32.31
N PRO A 812 -33.41 7.45 33.56
CA PRO A 812 -33.28 8.68 34.35
C PRO A 812 -31.81 9.02 34.62
N ALA A 813 -31.50 10.30 34.52
CA ALA A 813 -30.18 10.82 34.80
C ALA A 813 -29.78 10.59 36.28
N ARG A 814 -28.56 10.12 36.49
CA ARG A 814 -27.93 9.94 37.78
C ARG A 814 -26.77 10.90 37.93
N HIS A 815 -26.72 11.63 39.01
CA HIS A 815 -25.59 12.51 39.30
C HIS A 815 -24.50 11.73 40.02
N LEU A 816 -23.34 11.63 39.38
CA LEU A 816 -22.17 10.95 39.93
C LEU A 816 -21.07 11.98 40.24
N PRO A 817 -20.37 11.83 41.38
CA PRO A 817 -19.22 12.68 41.67
C PRO A 817 -18.04 12.30 40.78
N VAL A 818 -17.32 13.30 40.27
CA VAL A 818 -16.01 13.12 39.69
C VAL A 818 -14.98 13.10 40.84
N ARG A 819 -14.28 11.97 41.00
CA ARG A 819 -13.23 11.81 42.01
C ARG A 819 -11.89 11.66 41.32
N ASP A 820 -10.97 12.57 41.57
CA ASP A 820 -9.65 12.59 40.95
C ASP A 820 -9.70 12.54 39.42
N GLY A 821 -10.70 13.16 38.80
CA GLY A 821 -10.92 13.15 37.34
C GLY A 821 -11.63 11.90 36.84
N VAL A 822 -12.04 10.98 37.70
CA VAL A 822 -12.65 9.69 37.34
C VAL A 822 -14.13 9.68 37.64
N VAL A 823 -14.95 9.24 36.68
CA VAL A 823 -16.34 8.87 36.84
C VAL A 823 -16.45 7.35 36.85
N THR A 824 -17.04 6.78 37.92
CA THR A 824 -17.19 5.32 38.07
C THR A 824 -18.66 4.94 38.07
N PHE A 825 -19.03 3.94 37.29
CA PHE A 825 -20.36 3.36 37.26
C PHE A 825 -20.35 1.90 36.89
N THR A 826 -21.48 1.23 36.98
CA THR A 826 -21.62 -0.19 36.65
C THR A 826 -22.80 -0.39 35.71
N VAL A 827 -22.65 -1.25 34.74
CA VAL A 827 -23.68 -1.72 33.79
C VAL A 827 -23.85 -3.25 33.88
N PRO A 828 -25.07 -3.78 33.74
CA PRO A 828 -25.28 -5.23 33.67
C PRO A 828 -24.70 -5.84 32.35
N ALA A 829 -24.81 -7.14 32.18
CA ALA A 829 -24.55 -7.79 30.88
C ALA A 829 -25.55 -7.30 29.84
N GLY A 830 -25.07 -7.00 28.61
CA GLY A 830 -25.89 -6.53 27.51
C GLY A 830 -25.22 -5.47 26.66
N SER A 831 -26.03 -4.86 25.79
CA SER A 831 -25.68 -3.68 25.02
C SER A 831 -26.27 -2.43 25.66
N HIS A 832 -25.45 -1.41 25.83
CA HIS A 832 -25.80 -0.19 26.53
C HIS A 832 -25.43 1.05 25.72
N SER A 833 -26.27 2.09 25.83
CA SER A 833 -25.97 3.45 25.38
C SER A 833 -25.66 4.32 26.61
N ILE A 834 -24.50 4.95 26.58
CA ILE A 834 -23.98 5.76 27.69
C ILE A 834 -23.89 7.21 27.23
N SER A 835 -24.37 8.13 28.09
CA SER A 835 -24.21 9.56 27.90
C SER A 835 -23.85 10.22 29.24
N GLU A 836 -22.72 10.90 29.26
CA GLU A 836 -22.26 11.75 30.36
C GLU A 836 -22.38 13.22 29.94
N THR A 837 -23.04 14.03 30.71
CA THR A 837 -23.11 15.48 30.52
C THR A 837 -22.37 16.17 31.64
N TRP A 838 -21.45 17.06 31.30
CA TRP A 838 -20.65 17.82 32.23
C TRP A 838 -21.31 19.18 32.50
N GLY A 839 -21.70 19.47 33.70
CA GLY A 839 -22.37 20.73 34.04
C GLY A 839 -21.51 21.62 34.89
N ASP A 840 -21.43 22.90 34.53
CA ASP A 840 -20.88 23.96 35.39
C ASP A 840 -21.89 24.45 36.45
N ARG A 841 -23.07 23.84 36.52
CA ARG A 841 -24.16 24.26 37.47
C ARG A 841 -24.90 23.05 38.04
N LEU A 842 -24.57 22.73 39.26
CA LEU A 842 -25.52 22.19 40.23
C LEU A 842 -26.13 23.32 41.03
#